data_a3d9a606f4b2ad8507db6599834f3ce5
#
_entry.id   a3d9a606f4b2ad8507db6599834f3ce5
#
_cell.length_a   1.000
_cell.length_b   1.000
_cell.length_c   1.000
_cell.angle_alpha   90.00
_cell.angle_beta   90.00
_cell.angle_gamma   90.00
#
_symmetry.space_group_name_H-M   'P 1'
#
loop_
_entity.id
_entity.type
_entity.pdbx_description
1 polymer ?
#
loop_
_entity_poly.entity_id
_entity_poly.type
_entity_poly.pdbx_seq_one_letter_code
_entity_poly.pdbx_strand_id
1 'polypeptide(L)'
;MAMNKQLFKKLLWFYGIGMVMLLVLRCVFMIVHHEPGMAVSEVLEAIGIGMIIDSSVMSCCILGSFLLGLLGSCFGEKPGRIVLTISLALSLLTVCFANVVDIVYYGFYGTRVSFNMVEMFFENPATNLKMLWEDYPLPWFTLGSLAMIVVFYWFMNRLFRKVEVKAKLGMTTLVVILTFGVLSFLYISQPFWQLTTFSSTTMLNHAASNGVYTFAKSSTIFGKTYRDLYPYDEDDVLANMESHVAAICSEKEIRVESMAPTLRKIAVPDTLAVPKNVVIVISESFSATPSGVLGQMDRSYSPWFDTLCHEGVLFTNCFSCGPRTQHGMVSVLAGFPSVLGSSLIRRREVNAFYTIADALDDEGYETNFIHGGDVDYDDMSDFLRLGGFRHIYGIDDFKDWRFKNMWGVCDDDMFDFAFEKMKSTQKPHLSVLLTMSNHEPYDIPAFFSDAHPEVLEMEPMLASYYYADFAFANFIEKMKTLPNYENTLIIRIADHGEVYSNADLGFRLYHIPALMLNSKEGSMRFDKVCSQIDIVPTILAEIGYTGAYPCIGQNVFSPDFVPFAIMNSYNNRRVWIHDGHIVSWDMATDQSYSYRMTKDYLLWKTDEPSESEKQAMQSYLSFLSYIFHKGLYYAPNN
;
A
#
# COMPACT_ATOMS: atom_id res chain seq x y z
N MET A 1 49.95 15.56 -21.17
CA MET A 1 49.94 14.92 -19.83
C MET A 1 49.49 13.47 -20.05
N ALA A 2 50.34 12.46 -19.71
CA ALA A 2 50.03 11.06 -20.00
C ALA A 2 48.85 10.56 -19.13
N MET A 3 47.99 9.74 -19.72
CA MET A 3 46.89 9.08 -19.02
C MET A 3 47.45 8.08 -17.97
N ASN A 4 46.96 8.12 -16.73
CA ASN A 4 47.28 7.08 -15.73
C ASN A 4 46.49 5.81 -16.09
N LYS A 5 47.05 5.03 -17.02
CA LYS A 5 46.46 3.78 -17.52
C LYS A 5 46.19 2.76 -16.38
N GLN A 6 46.98 2.80 -15.31
CA GLN A 6 46.85 1.86 -14.20
C GLN A 6 45.60 2.18 -13.37
N LEU A 7 45.35 3.44 -13.05
CA LEU A 7 44.13 3.86 -12.35
C LEU A 7 42.89 3.50 -13.18
N PHE A 8 42.83 3.90 -14.46
CA PHE A 8 41.69 3.62 -15.32
C PHE A 8 41.43 2.10 -15.44
N LYS A 9 42.46 1.28 -15.64
CA LYS A 9 42.34 -0.18 -15.67
C LYS A 9 41.76 -0.75 -14.37
N LYS A 10 42.15 -0.19 -13.19
CA LYS A 10 41.61 -0.65 -11.91
C LYS A 10 40.14 -0.26 -11.70
N LEU A 11 39.73 0.93 -12.18
CA LEU A 11 38.31 1.33 -12.18
C LEU A 11 37.46 0.43 -13.08
N LEU A 12 37.99 0.07 -14.25
CA LEU A 12 37.32 -0.92 -15.13
C LEU A 12 37.22 -2.32 -14.50
N TRP A 13 38.24 -2.76 -13.77
CA TRP A 13 38.17 -4.01 -13.02
C TRP A 13 37.11 -3.95 -11.91
N PHE A 14 37.05 -2.84 -11.17
CA PHE A 14 36.02 -2.63 -10.15
C PHE A 14 34.63 -2.64 -10.77
N TYR A 15 34.44 -1.94 -11.89
CA TYR A 15 33.20 -1.95 -12.66
C TYR A 15 32.79 -3.38 -13.04
N GLY A 16 33.70 -4.16 -13.64
CA GLY A 16 33.41 -5.55 -14.02
C GLY A 16 33.02 -6.44 -12.84
N ILE A 17 33.69 -6.31 -11.70
CA ILE A 17 33.34 -7.04 -10.46
C ILE A 17 31.92 -6.66 -10.01
N GLY A 18 31.60 -5.36 -9.95
CA GLY A 18 30.27 -4.88 -9.57
C GLY A 18 29.18 -5.41 -10.49
N MET A 19 29.42 -5.37 -11.81
CA MET A 19 28.47 -5.91 -12.80
C MET A 19 28.20 -7.41 -12.61
N VAL A 20 29.24 -8.21 -12.33
CA VAL A 20 29.06 -9.64 -12.03
C VAL A 20 28.27 -9.86 -10.74
N MET A 21 28.55 -9.09 -9.69
CA MET A 21 27.81 -9.20 -8.43
C MET A 21 26.32 -8.85 -8.61
N LEU A 22 26.01 -7.78 -9.33
CA LEU A 22 24.63 -7.36 -9.59
C LEU A 22 23.90 -8.37 -10.47
N LEU A 23 24.59 -8.96 -11.49
CA LEU A 23 24.01 -10.03 -12.27
C LEU A 23 23.66 -11.26 -11.44
N VAL A 24 24.53 -11.65 -10.51
CA VAL A 24 24.25 -12.76 -9.57
C VAL A 24 23.04 -12.44 -8.71
N LEU A 25 22.97 -11.25 -8.11
CA LEU A 25 21.82 -10.82 -7.29
C LEU A 25 20.52 -10.79 -8.10
N ARG A 26 20.56 -10.35 -9.37
CA ARG A 26 19.43 -10.40 -10.29
C ARG A 26 18.97 -11.83 -10.57
N CYS A 27 19.90 -12.74 -10.81
CA CYS A 27 19.56 -14.16 -10.98
C CYS A 27 18.94 -14.74 -9.69
N VAL A 28 19.47 -14.39 -8.52
CA VAL A 28 18.89 -14.81 -7.23
C VAL A 28 17.47 -14.25 -7.09
N PHE A 29 17.25 -12.97 -7.40
CA PHE A 29 15.90 -12.36 -7.40
C PHE A 29 14.92 -13.16 -8.27
N MET A 30 15.28 -13.48 -9.51
CA MET A 30 14.44 -14.24 -10.43
C MET A 30 14.20 -15.70 -9.99
N ILE A 31 15.15 -16.31 -9.28
CA ILE A 31 14.98 -17.66 -8.75
C ILE A 31 14.06 -17.66 -7.54
N VAL A 32 14.24 -16.72 -6.61
CA VAL A 32 13.46 -16.62 -5.38
C VAL A 32 12.00 -16.28 -5.69
N HIS A 33 11.77 -15.41 -6.68
CA HIS A 33 10.42 -14.93 -7.04
C HIS A 33 9.92 -15.52 -8.36
N HIS A 34 10.33 -16.75 -8.67
CA HIS A 34 9.96 -17.42 -9.92
C HIS A 34 8.45 -17.56 -10.07
N GLU A 35 7.91 -17.13 -11.21
CA GLU A 35 6.52 -17.34 -11.60
C GLU A 35 6.41 -18.44 -12.67
N PRO A 36 5.41 -19.34 -12.60
CA PRO A 36 5.21 -20.37 -13.62
C PRO A 36 4.87 -19.75 -14.98
N GLY A 37 5.42 -20.33 -16.06
CA GLY A 37 5.07 -19.94 -17.43
C GLY A 37 5.93 -18.83 -18.05
N MET A 38 6.98 -18.37 -17.38
CA MET A 38 7.91 -17.37 -17.94
C MET A 38 8.63 -17.91 -19.19
N ALA A 39 8.59 -17.13 -20.27
CA ALA A 39 9.33 -17.46 -21.49
C ALA A 39 10.84 -17.18 -21.31
N VAL A 40 11.68 -18.10 -21.76
CA VAL A 40 13.15 -17.94 -21.69
C VAL A 40 13.62 -16.66 -22.39
N SER A 41 12.97 -16.28 -23.50
CA SER A 41 13.27 -15.03 -24.22
C SER A 41 13.06 -13.79 -23.35
N GLU A 42 11.97 -13.73 -22.59
CA GLU A 42 11.66 -12.62 -21.68
C GLU A 42 12.63 -12.57 -20.49
N VAL A 43 13.03 -13.73 -19.97
CA VAL A 43 14.08 -13.81 -18.91
C VAL A 43 15.41 -13.25 -19.42
N LEU A 44 15.82 -13.59 -20.65
CA LEU A 44 17.04 -13.05 -21.23
C LEU A 44 16.95 -11.54 -21.51
N GLU A 45 15.77 -11.08 -21.91
CA GLU A 45 15.49 -9.66 -22.12
C GLU A 45 15.56 -8.89 -20.79
N ALA A 46 14.96 -9.41 -19.69
CA ALA A 46 15.08 -8.86 -18.34
C ALA A 46 16.54 -8.71 -17.90
N ILE A 47 17.37 -9.73 -18.17
CA ILE A 47 18.79 -9.69 -17.86
C ILE A 47 19.48 -8.60 -18.68
N GLY A 48 19.22 -8.52 -19.99
CA GLY A 48 19.82 -7.55 -20.90
C GLY A 48 19.53 -6.10 -20.49
N ILE A 49 18.26 -5.78 -20.26
CA ILE A 49 17.80 -4.47 -19.79
C ILE A 49 18.42 -4.15 -18.42
N GLY A 50 18.37 -5.13 -17.52
CA GLY A 50 18.91 -4.98 -16.17
C GLY A 50 20.40 -4.69 -16.14
N MET A 51 21.18 -5.29 -17.01
CA MET A 51 22.61 -4.99 -17.14
C MET A 51 22.88 -3.55 -17.59
N ILE A 52 22.00 -2.95 -18.39
CA ILE A 52 22.12 -1.54 -18.78
C ILE A 52 21.91 -0.64 -17.56
N ILE A 53 20.89 -0.93 -16.77
CA ILE A 53 20.58 -0.18 -15.53
C ILE A 53 21.72 -0.36 -14.50
N ASP A 54 22.17 -1.58 -14.28
CA ASP A 54 23.28 -1.89 -13.38
C ASP A 54 24.57 -1.16 -13.80
N SER A 55 24.82 -1.07 -15.09
CA SER A 55 25.94 -0.31 -15.66
C SER A 55 25.88 1.16 -15.25
N SER A 56 24.69 1.77 -15.33
CA SER A 56 24.49 3.17 -14.93
C SER A 56 24.72 3.36 -13.43
N VAL A 57 24.17 2.50 -12.59
CA VAL A 57 24.36 2.54 -11.12
C VAL A 57 25.85 2.42 -10.76
N MET A 58 26.54 1.42 -11.31
CA MET A 58 27.97 1.23 -11.07
C MET A 58 28.81 2.41 -11.56
N SER A 59 28.43 3.03 -12.68
CA SER A 59 29.12 4.20 -13.22
C SER A 59 28.95 5.43 -12.32
N CYS A 60 27.76 5.65 -11.74
CA CYS A 60 27.53 6.68 -10.74
C CYS A 60 28.43 6.48 -9.50
N CYS A 61 28.49 5.25 -8.99
CA CYS A 61 29.34 4.89 -7.85
C CYS A 61 30.83 5.17 -8.12
N ILE A 62 31.32 4.80 -9.31
CA ILE A 62 32.72 5.04 -9.70
C ILE A 62 32.99 6.52 -9.86
N LEU A 63 32.11 7.24 -10.55
CA LEU A 63 32.27 8.69 -10.78
C LEU A 63 32.27 9.46 -9.47
N GLY A 64 31.30 9.21 -8.59
CA GLY A 64 31.23 9.83 -7.27
C GLY A 64 32.48 9.52 -6.41
N SER A 65 32.87 8.25 -6.34
CA SER A 65 34.07 7.84 -5.60
C SER A 65 35.35 8.42 -6.16
N PHE A 66 35.45 8.52 -7.48
CA PHE A 66 36.58 9.14 -8.16
C PHE A 66 36.69 10.64 -7.83
N LEU A 67 35.58 11.38 -7.88
CA LEU A 67 35.54 12.80 -7.52
C LEU A 67 35.92 13.03 -6.05
N LEU A 68 35.44 12.18 -5.14
CA LEU A 68 35.85 12.22 -3.73
C LEU A 68 37.35 11.93 -3.56
N GLY A 69 37.87 10.96 -4.33
CA GLY A 69 39.29 10.65 -4.35
C GLY A 69 40.15 11.83 -4.85
N LEU A 70 39.67 12.58 -5.86
CA LEU A 70 40.33 13.80 -6.33
C LEU A 70 40.32 14.89 -5.25
N LEU A 71 39.20 15.11 -4.55
CA LEU A 71 39.12 16.03 -3.42
C LEU A 71 40.11 15.62 -2.30
N GLY A 72 40.14 14.33 -1.95
CA GLY A 72 41.10 13.82 -0.98
C GLY A 72 42.56 14.03 -1.41
N SER A 73 42.85 14.04 -2.72
CA SER A 73 44.19 14.25 -3.25
C SER A 73 44.70 15.71 -3.15
N CYS A 74 43.83 16.66 -2.82
CA CYS A 74 44.24 18.01 -2.46
C CYS A 74 45.10 18.05 -1.18
N PHE A 75 44.95 17.02 -0.32
CA PHE A 75 45.74 16.81 0.91
C PHE A 75 46.93 15.88 0.69
N GLY A 76 47.17 15.43 -0.54
CA GLY A 76 48.26 14.54 -0.94
C GLY A 76 47.78 13.25 -1.61
N GLU A 77 48.70 12.57 -2.28
CA GLU A 77 48.41 11.33 -3.05
C GLU A 77 47.90 10.18 -2.17
N LYS A 78 48.44 10.05 -0.95
CA LYS A 78 48.05 8.97 -0.01
C LYS A 78 46.62 9.19 0.53
N PRO A 79 46.21 10.39 1.02
CA PRO A 79 44.82 10.68 1.36
C PRO A 79 43.88 10.48 0.18
N GLY A 80 44.20 10.96 -1.01
CA GLY A 80 43.38 10.78 -2.21
C GLY A 80 43.07 9.31 -2.53
N ARG A 81 44.11 8.47 -2.46
CA ARG A 81 43.96 7.03 -2.64
C ARG A 81 43.11 6.37 -1.54
N ILE A 82 43.29 6.77 -0.28
CA ILE A 82 42.51 6.22 0.85
C ILE A 82 41.05 6.57 0.67
N VAL A 83 40.73 7.83 0.38
CA VAL A 83 39.34 8.28 0.15
C VAL A 83 38.72 7.55 -1.03
N LEU A 84 39.40 7.44 -2.18
CA LEU A 84 38.92 6.67 -3.32
C LEU A 84 38.64 5.21 -2.94
N THR A 85 39.54 4.57 -2.22
CA THR A 85 39.43 3.15 -1.86
C THR A 85 38.24 2.90 -0.91
N ILE A 86 38.11 3.76 0.11
CA ILE A 86 36.99 3.68 1.07
C ILE A 86 35.66 3.94 0.36
N SER A 87 35.55 4.98 -0.45
CA SER A 87 34.29 5.32 -1.12
C SER A 87 33.87 4.26 -2.14
N LEU A 88 34.80 3.65 -2.88
CA LEU A 88 34.50 2.51 -3.75
C LEU A 88 34.04 1.28 -2.96
N ALA A 89 34.67 0.98 -1.83
CA ALA A 89 34.27 -0.14 -0.98
C ALA A 89 32.87 0.06 -0.40
N LEU A 90 32.61 1.25 0.12
CA LEU A 90 31.29 1.60 0.68
C LEU A 90 30.20 1.61 -0.38
N SER A 91 30.45 2.20 -1.56
CA SER A 91 29.42 2.23 -2.62
C SER A 91 29.07 0.83 -3.12
N LEU A 92 30.06 -0.06 -3.32
CA LEU A 92 29.77 -1.44 -3.73
C LEU A 92 28.99 -2.20 -2.65
N LEU A 93 29.39 -2.05 -1.39
CA LEU A 93 28.69 -2.67 -0.25
C LEU A 93 27.24 -2.17 -0.17
N THR A 94 27.03 -0.85 -0.25
CA THR A 94 25.67 -0.26 -0.22
C THR A 94 24.82 -0.77 -1.36
N VAL A 95 25.36 -0.83 -2.58
CA VAL A 95 24.61 -1.34 -3.75
C VAL A 95 24.23 -2.81 -3.58
N CYS A 96 25.17 -3.64 -3.11
CA CYS A 96 24.89 -5.06 -2.87
C CYS A 96 23.87 -5.25 -1.74
N PHE A 97 24.04 -4.54 -0.62
CA PHE A 97 23.13 -4.60 0.52
C PHE A 97 21.71 -4.15 0.13
N ALA A 98 21.60 -3.02 -0.56
CA ALA A 98 20.30 -2.53 -1.02
C ALA A 98 19.58 -3.55 -1.91
N ASN A 99 20.28 -4.25 -2.81
CA ASN A 99 19.66 -5.28 -3.65
C ASN A 99 19.33 -6.56 -2.87
N VAL A 100 20.05 -6.90 -1.80
CA VAL A 100 19.69 -8.02 -0.91
C VAL A 100 18.42 -7.69 -0.13
N VAL A 101 18.34 -6.49 0.45
CA VAL A 101 17.11 -5.99 1.12
C VAL A 101 15.94 -5.97 0.14
N ASP A 102 16.17 -5.53 -1.06
CA ASP A 102 15.16 -5.43 -2.12
C ASP A 102 14.60 -6.81 -2.54
N ILE A 103 15.42 -7.88 -2.52
CA ILE A 103 14.93 -9.25 -2.75
C ILE A 103 13.94 -9.66 -1.66
N VAL A 104 14.25 -9.39 -0.40
CA VAL A 104 13.36 -9.69 0.73
C VAL A 104 12.10 -8.83 0.68
N TYR A 105 12.27 -7.51 0.49
CA TYR A 105 11.18 -6.54 0.39
C TYR A 105 10.17 -6.91 -0.70
N TYR A 106 10.65 -7.38 -1.86
CA TYR A 106 9.77 -7.79 -2.95
C TYR A 106 8.86 -8.96 -2.56
N GLY A 107 9.35 -9.89 -1.74
CA GLY A 107 8.54 -11.02 -1.25
C GLY A 107 7.34 -10.57 -0.41
N PHE A 108 7.48 -9.46 0.33
CA PHE A 108 6.40 -8.91 1.16
C PHE A 108 5.45 -7.99 0.39
N TYR A 109 6.00 -7.13 -0.47
CA TYR A 109 5.23 -6.02 -1.06
C TYR A 109 4.96 -6.17 -2.56
N GLY A 110 5.49 -7.21 -3.21
CA GLY A 110 5.36 -7.41 -4.65
C GLY A 110 5.95 -6.29 -5.52
N THR A 111 6.75 -5.42 -4.91
CA THR A 111 7.36 -4.27 -5.57
C THR A 111 8.82 -4.10 -5.14
N ARG A 112 9.62 -3.41 -5.96
CA ARG A 112 10.97 -3.04 -5.60
C ARG A 112 11.00 -1.99 -4.49
N VAL A 113 12.07 -1.98 -3.70
CA VAL A 113 12.31 -0.95 -2.69
C VAL A 113 12.15 0.45 -3.28
N SER A 114 11.34 1.26 -2.64
CA SER A 114 11.07 2.64 -3.00
C SER A 114 11.39 3.59 -1.83
N PHE A 115 11.38 4.90 -2.10
CA PHE A 115 11.60 5.90 -1.06
C PHE A 115 10.49 5.91 -0.01
N ASN A 116 9.31 5.37 -0.32
CA ASN A 116 8.22 5.19 0.64
C ASN A 116 8.65 4.36 1.86
N MET A 117 9.59 3.41 1.69
CA MET A 117 10.16 2.67 2.83
C MET A 117 10.86 3.59 3.85
N VAL A 118 11.51 4.65 3.38
CA VAL A 118 12.11 5.67 4.27
C VAL A 118 11.03 6.45 4.98
N GLU A 119 9.99 6.83 4.26
CA GLU A 119 8.83 7.49 4.84
C GLU A 119 8.21 6.63 5.94
N MET A 120 7.88 5.37 5.63
CA MET A 120 7.35 4.40 6.60
C MET A 120 8.24 4.26 7.84
N PHE A 121 9.57 4.17 7.66
CA PHE A 121 10.50 4.06 8.78
C PHE A 121 10.50 5.31 9.68
N PHE A 122 10.48 6.51 9.07
CA PHE A 122 10.51 7.77 9.81
C PHE A 122 9.14 8.22 10.33
N GLU A 123 8.08 7.50 9.97
CA GLU A 123 6.73 7.73 10.48
C GLU A 123 6.67 7.54 12.00
N ASN A 124 7.17 6.41 12.50
CA ASN A 124 7.28 6.12 13.93
C ASN A 124 8.64 5.50 14.26
N PRO A 125 9.71 6.29 14.26
CA PRO A 125 11.07 5.75 14.35
C PRO A 125 11.33 4.99 15.67
N ALA A 126 10.68 5.39 16.77
CA ALA A 126 10.84 4.71 18.06
C ALA A 126 10.23 3.30 18.04
N THR A 127 9.02 3.16 17.51
CA THR A 127 8.32 1.87 17.37
C THR A 127 9.07 0.99 16.36
N ASN A 128 9.44 1.53 15.20
CA ASN A 128 10.15 0.79 14.17
C ASN A 128 11.54 0.33 14.63
N LEU A 129 12.26 1.16 15.40
CA LEU A 129 13.53 0.75 16.00
C LEU A 129 13.35 -0.34 17.08
N LYS A 130 12.29 -0.25 17.88
CA LYS A 130 11.95 -1.27 18.87
C LYS A 130 11.64 -2.61 18.18
N MET A 131 10.80 -2.59 17.14
CA MET A 131 10.47 -3.75 16.31
C MET A 131 11.73 -4.39 15.69
N LEU A 132 12.57 -3.57 15.05
CA LEU A 132 13.82 -4.06 14.48
C LEU A 132 14.74 -4.68 15.56
N TRP A 133 14.70 -4.16 16.79
CA TRP A 133 15.52 -4.69 17.88
C TRP A 133 14.98 -6.00 18.47
N GLU A 134 13.67 -6.13 18.57
CA GLU A 134 12.98 -7.30 19.17
C GLU A 134 12.88 -8.47 18.18
N ASP A 135 12.57 -8.20 16.90
CA ASP A 135 12.28 -9.23 15.91
C ASP A 135 13.50 -9.66 15.09
N TYR A 136 14.55 -8.81 15.04
CA TYR A 136 15.73 -9.12 14.23
C TYR A 136 16.98 -9.17 15.09
N PRO A 137 17.92 -10.11 14.82
CA PRO A 137 19.18 -10.20 15.53
C PRO A 137 20.17 -9.08 15.12
N LEU A 138 19.78 -7.81 15.32
CA LEU A 138 20.52 -6.62 14.91
C LEU A 138 22.00 -6.61 15.31
N PRO A 139 22.41 -7.08 16.53
CA PRO A 139 23.82 -7.13 16.89
C PRO A 139 24.64 -8.00 15.92
N TRP A 140 24.09 -9.14 15.47
CA TRP A 140 24.77 -10.04 14.54
C TRP A 140 24.80 -9.47 13.11
N PHE A 141 23.72 -8.81 12.66
CA PHE A 141 23.71 -8.08 11.40
C PHE A 141 24.73 -6.94 11.39
N THR A 142 24.78 -6.17 12.48
CA THR A 142 25.76 -5.07 12.62
C THR A 142 27.19 -5.61 12.60
N LEU A 143 27.49 -6.68 13.36
CA LEU A 143 28.80 -7.29 13.39
C LEU A 143 29.20 -7.88 12.02
N GLY A 144 28.28 -8.55 11.35
CA GLY A 144 28.46 -9.09 10.00
C GLY A 144 28.73 -7.98 8.98
N SER A 145 27.97 -6.88 9.05
CA SER A 145 28.16 -5.71 8.18
C SER A 145 29.53 -5.05 8.41
N LEU A 146 29.95 -4.89 9.66
CA LEU A 146 31.28 -4.37 9.99
C LEU A 146 32.39 -5.28 9.47
N ALA A 147 32.24 -6.60 9.64
CA ALA A 147 33.20 -7.56 9.10
C ALA A 147 33.29 -7.47 7.57
N MET A 148 32.15 -7.37 6.87
CA MET A 148 32.12 -7.17 5.42
C MET A 148 32.79 -5.86 5.00
N ILE A 149 32.54 -4.74 5.70
CA ILE A 149 33.24 -3.47 5.43
C ILE A 149 34.75 -3.64 5.49
N VAL A 150 35.24 -4.32 6.52
CA VAL A 150 36.70 -4.58 6.69
C VAL A 150 37.24 -5.44 5.54
N VAL A 151 36.53 -6.52 5.16
CA VAL A 151 36.94 -7.41 4.06
C VAL A 151 36.92 -6.65 2.72
N PHE A 152 35.87 -5.91 2.44
CA PHE A 152 35.78 -5.10 1.22
C PHE A 152 36.83 -4.01 1.16
N TYR A 153 37.09 -3.32 2.27
CA TYR A 153 38.18 -2.34 2.36
C TYR A 153 39.52 -2.97 2.13
N TRP A 154 39.81 -4.11 2.78
CA TRP A 154 41.05 -4.84 2.59
C TRP A 154 41.27 -5.26 1.13
N PHE A 155 40.22 -5.79 0.50
CA PHE A 155 40.25 -6.18 -0.92
C PHE A 155 40.48 -4.97 -1.83
N MET A 156 39.74 -3.89 -1.63
CA MET A 156 39.89 -2.65 -2.40
C MET A 156 41.27 -2.01 -2.19
N ASN A 157 41.77 -1.97 -0.95
CA ASN A 157 43.09 -1.43 -0.66
C ASN A 157 44.19 -2.27 -1.35
N ARG A 158 44.05 -3.60 -1.40
CA ARG A 158 44.95 -4.46 -2.16
C ARG A 158 44.86 -4.18 -3.68
N LEU A 159 43.66 -3.97 -4.20
CA LEU A 159 43.44 -3.65 -5.61
C LEU A 159 44.08 -2.30 -5.99
N PHE A 160 43.94 -1.29 -5.16
CA PHE A 160 44.37 0.11 -5.45
C PHE A 160 45.72 0.47 -4.79
N ARG A 161 46.43 -0.46 -4.14
CA ARG A 161 47.64 -0.18 -3.34
C ARG A 161 48.74 0.60 -4.05
N LYS A 162 48.88 0.44 -5.37
CA LYS A 162 49.94 1.08 -6.19
C LYS A 162 49.39 2.18 -7.09
N VAL A 163 48.14 2.64 -6.87
CA VAL A 163 47.51 3.67 -7.70
C VAL A 163 47.82 5.04 -7.13
N GLU A 164 48.27 5.95 -7.97
CA GLU A 164 48.45 7.36 -7.66
C GLU A 164 47.19 8.14 -8.05
N VAL A 165 46.61 8.88 -7.10
CA VAL A 165 45.50 9.79 -7.32
C VAL A 165 46.02 11.22 -7.13
N LYS A 166 46.05 11.99 -8.22
CA LYS A 166 46.59 13.36 -8.25
C LYS A 166 45.54 14.39 -8.50
N ALA A 167 45.54 15.49 -7.74
CA ALA A 167 44.61 16.60 -7.84
C ALA A 167 44.81 17.47 -9.11
N LYS A 168 45.18 16.88 -10.23
CA LYS A 168 45.38 17.61 -11.49
C LYS A 168 44.38 17.14 -12.52
N LEU A 169 43.62 18.14 -13.04
CA LEU A 169 42.80 17.96 -14.23
C LEU A 169 43.72 17.56 -15.40
N GLY A 170 43.68 16.30 -15.78
CA GLY A 170 44.48 15.71 -16.85
C GLY A 170 43.68 14.75 -17.70
N MET A 171 44.32 14.18 -18.71
CA MET A 171 43.70 13.23 -19.64
C MET A 171 42.97 12.07 -18.91
N THR A 172 43.50 11.58 -17.78
CA THR A 172 42.87 10.52 -17.00
C THR A 172 41.54 10.97 -16.41
N THR A 173 41.49 12.16 -15.81
CA THR A 173 40.27 12.75 -15.26
C THR A 173 39.21 12.93 -16.35
N LEU A 174 39.62 13.46 -17.51
CA LEU A 174 38.71 13.64 -18.65
C LEU A 174 38.15 12.30 -19.14
N VAL A 175 38.99 11.30 -19.31
CA VAL A 175 38.57 9.96 -19.77
C VAL A 175 37.65 9.28 -18.77
N VAL A 176 37.92 9.37 -17.47
CA VAL A 176 37.05 8.81 -16.42
C VAL A 176 35.70 9.52 -16.42
N ILE A 177 35.69 10.86 -16.46
CA ILE A 177 34.44 11.63 -16.49
C ILE A 177 33.64 11.32 -17.75
N LEU A 178 34.27 11.29 -18.91
CA LEU A 178 33.57 10.99 -20.16
C LEU A 178 33.03 9.55 -20.15
N THR A 179 33.83 8.56 -19.74
CA THR A 179 33.39 7.15 -19.77
C THR A 179 32.24 6.91 -18.79
N PHE A 180 32.47 7.21 -17.49
CA PHE A 180 31.47 6.90 -16.47
C PHE A 180 30.40 7.97 -16.35
N GLY A 181 30.66 9.21 -16.78
CA GLY A 181 29.67 10.27 -16.86
C GLY A 181 28.61 10.01 -17.94
N VAL A 182 29.03 9.56 -19.13
CA VAL A 182 28.08 9.17 -20.19
C VAL A 182 27.23 7.99 -19.74
N LEU A 183 27.84 6.95 -19.16
CA LEU A 183 27.11 5.79 -18.64
C LEU A 183 26.17 6.17 -17.49
N SER A 184 26.58 7.12 -16.60
CA SER A 184 25.72 7.64 -15.54
C SER A 184 24.55 8.47 -16.09
N PHE A 185 24.77 9.22 -17.18
CA PHE A 185 23.72 10.00 -17.82
C PHE A 185 22.58 9.14 -18.34
N LEU A 186 22.87 7.92 -18.78
CA LEU A 186 21.85 6.95 -19.19
C LEU A 186 20.91 6.59 -18.02
N TYR A 187 21.37 6.69 -16.78
CA TYR A 187 20.57 6.53 -15.58
C TYR A 187 19.61 7.70 -15.34
N ILE A 188 20.09 8.93 -15.57
CA ILE A 188 19.34 10.16 -15.30
C ILE A 188 18.32 10.43 -16.43
N SER A 189 18.69 10.06 -17.68
CA SER A 189 17.81 10.24 -18.82
C SER A 189 16.66 9.22 -18.79
N GLN A 190 15.45 9.71 -18.89
CA GLN A 190 14.20 8.94 -18.76
C GLN A 190 13.93 7.79 -19.78
N PRO A 191 14.61 7.66 -20.94
CA PRO A 191 14.30 6.67 -21.95
C PRO A 191 14.35 5.20 -21.46
N PHE A 192 15.18 4.88 -20.49
CA PHE A 192 15.35 3.50 -20.02
C PHE A 192 14.20 2.96 -19.16
N TRP A 193 13.32 3.81 -18.68
CA TRP A 193 12.13 3.36 -17.95
C TRP A 193 11.15 2.58 -18.82
N GLN A 194 10.99 3.03 -20.04
CA GLN A 194 10.11 2.39 -21.01
C GLN A 194 10.57 0.97 -21.33
N LEU A 195 11.87 0.68 -21.13
CA LEU A 195 12.43 -0.65 -21.35
C LEU A 195 12.08 -1.65 -20.25
N THR A 196 11.79 -1.19 -19.02
CA THR A 196 11.48 -2.10 -17.89
C THR A 196 10.02 -2.58 -17.87
N THR A 197 9.20 -2.22 -18.83
CA THR A 197 7.80 -2.65 -18.97
C THR A 197 7.61 -3.39 -20.29
N PHE A 198 8.35 -4.48 -20.50
CA PHE A 198 8.40 -5.23 -21.75
C PHE A 198 7.61 -6.55 -21.72
N SER A 199 7.34 -7.09 -20.52
CA SER A 199 6.66 -8.38 -20.31
C SER A 199 5.29 -8.20 -19.67
N SER A 200 4.37 -9.12 -19.95
CA SER A 200 3.12 -9.26 -19.23
C SER A 200 3.33 -9.82 -17.81
N THR A 201 4.47 -10.44 -17.55
CA THR A 201 4.88 -10.93 -16.22
C THR A 201 5.49 -9.80 -15.41
N THR A 202 4.76 -9.31 -14.41
CA THR A 202 5.18 -8.17 -13.57
C THR A 202 6.54 -8.42 -12.91
N MET A 203 6.79 -9.64 -12.45
CA MET A 203 8.08 -10.02 -11.85
C MET A 203 9.25 -9.80 -12.81
N LEU A 204 9.12 -10.11 -14.10
CA LEU A 204 10.18 -9.90 -15.09
C LEU A 204 10.47 -8.42 -15.33
N ASN A 205 9.44 -7.59 -15.33
CA ASN A 205 9.57 -6.13 -15.40
C ASN A 205 10.35 -5.60 -14.18
N HIS A 206 10.04 -6.11 -12.99
CA HIS A 206 10.80 -5.80 -11.80
C HIS A 206 12.21 -6.37 -11.83
N ALA A 207 12.40 -7.60 -12.34
CA ALA A 207 13.72 -8.20 -12.52
C ALA A 207 14.62 -7.40 -13.48
N ALA A 208 14.06 -6.74 -14.47
CA ALA A 208 14.80 -5.83 -15.37
C ALA A 208 15.28 -4.56 -14.66
N SER A 209 14.70 -4.17 -13.54
CA SER A 209 15.10 -3.00 -12.75
C SER A 209 16.18 -3.36 -11.70
N ASN A 210 16.48 -2.42 -10.79
CA ASN A 210 17.47 -2.53 -9.74
C ASN A 210 16.99 -1.74 -8.52
N GLY A 211 17.10 -2.31 -7.30
CA GLY A 211 16.59 -1.70 -6.08
C GLY A 211 17.16 -0.31 -5.80
N VAL A 212 18.45 -0.08 -6.08
CA VAL A 212 19.07 1.26 -5.93
C VAL A 212 18.48 2.26 -6.93
N TYR A 213 18.22 1.78 -8.15
CA TYR A 213 17.64 2.60 -9.20
C TYR A 213 16.20 3.00 -8.87
N THR A 214 15.35 2.04 -8.46
CA THR A 214 13.96 2.30 -8.09
C THR A 214 13.84 3.21 -6.87
N PHE A 215 14.70 2.98 -5.86
CA PHE A 215 14.79 3.85 -4.68
C PHE A 215 15.15 5.29 -5.05
N ALA A 216 16.22 5.48 -5.82
CA ALA A 216 16.67 6.83 -6.21
C ALA A 216 15.62 7.56 -7.04
N LYS A 217 14.85 6.84 -7.86
CA LYS A 217 13.81 7.47 -8.65
C LYS A 217 12.56 7.80 -7.85
N SER A 218 12.10 6.90 -7.01
CA SER A 218 10.97 7.20 -6.14
C SER A 218 11.24 8.41 -5.24
N SER A 219 12.50 8.64 -4.85
CA SER A 219 12.90 9.84 -4.11
C SER A 219 12.66 11.16 -4.88
N THR A 220 12.57 11.13 -6.19
CA THR A 220 12.25 12.34 -6.98
C THR A 220 10.78 12.74 -6.89
N ILE A 221 9.93 11.81 -6.43
CA ILE A 221 8.50 12.02 -6.21
C ILE A 221 8.26 12.45 -4.76
N PHE A 222 9.16 12.06 -3.85
CA PHE A 222 9.09 12.42 -2.44
C PHE A 222 9.07 13.95 -2.23
N GLY A 223 8.17 14.41 -1.39
CA GLY A 223 7.98 15.84 -1.11
C GLY A 223 7.24 16.61 -2.19
N LYS A 224 6.82 15.97 -3.30
CA LYS A 224 5.85 16.58 -4.20
C LYS A 224 4.49 16.61 -3.54
N THR A 225 3.82 17.75 -3.62
CA THR A 225 2.42 17.86 -3.20
C THR A 225 1.54 17.04 -4.12
N TYR A 226 0.35 16.69 -3.68
CA TYR A 226 -0.63 16.02 -4.54
C TYR A 226 -0.89 16.80 -5.83
N ARG A 227 -0.83 18.15 -5.77
CA ARG A 227 -0.93 19.06 -6.91
C ARG A 227 0.16 18.85 -7.96
N ASP A 228 1.39 18.56 -7.51
CA ASP A 228 2.50 18.30 -8.41
C ASP A 228 2.43 16.89 -9.03
N LEU A 229 1.79 15.95 -8.32
CA LEU A 229 1.59 14.58 -8.78
C LEU A 229 0.41 14.44 -9.73
N TYR A 230 -0.62 15.27 -9.53
CA TYR A 230 -1.85 15.30 -10.31
C TYR A 230 -2.19 16.70 -10.77
N PRO A 231 -1.49 17.21 -11.78
CA PRO A 231 -1.92 18.45 -12.41
C PRO A 231 -3.30 18.23 -13.03
N TYR A 232 -4.20 19.16 -12.81
CA TYR A 232 -5.52 19.19 -13.45
C TYR A 232 -5.76 20.53 -14.12
N ASP A 233 -6.51 20.51 -15.20
CA ASP A 233 -7.05 21.71 -15.81
C ASP A 233 -8.37 22.06 -15.11
N GLU A 234 -8.42 23.18 -14.41
CA GLU A 234 -9.60 23.60 -13.65
C GLU A 234 -10.78 23.87 -14.57
N ASP A 235 -10.56 24.44 -15.74
CA ASP A 235 -11.63 24.74 -16.71
C ASP A 235 -12.24 23.44 -17.26
N ASP A 236 -11.41 22.44 -17.54
CA ASP A 236 -11.89 21.11 -17.98
C ASP A 236 -12.66 20.38 -16.88
N VAL A 237 -12.16 20.40 -15.64
CA VAL A 237 -12.87 19.81 -14.50
C VAL A 237 -14.20 20.49 -14.27
N LEU A 238 -14.27 21.82 -14.31
CA LEU A 238 -15.51 22.56 -14.12
C LEU A 238 -16.52 22.30 -15.26
N ALA A 239 -16.03 22.18 -16.50
CA ALA A 239 -16.85 21.84 -17.66
C ALA A 239 -17.49 20.44 -17.55
N ASN A 240 -16.79 19.47 -16.92
CA ASN A 240 -17.24 18.10 -16.73
C ASN A 240 -17.85 17.82 -15.34
N MET A 241 -17.91 18.82 -14.45
CA MET A 241 -18.32 18.67 -13.05
C MET A 241 -19.68 18.01 -12.89
N GLU A 242 -20.68 18.48 -13.64
CA GLU A 242 -22.05 17.94 -13.58
C GLU A 242 -22.09 16.45 -13.97
N SER A 243 -21.29 16.05 -14.97
CA SER A 243 -21.20 14.65 -15.37
C SER A 243 -20.58 13.77 -14.28
N HIS A 244 -19.51 14.24 -13.62
CA HIS A 244 -18.87 13.51 -12.55
C HIS A 244 -19.78 13.37 -11.32
N VAL A 245 -20.47 14.45 -10.94
CA VAL A 245 -21.39 14.44 -9.81
C VAL A 245 -22.61 13.56 -10.11
N ALA A 246 -23.16 13.63 -11.33
CA ALA A 246 -24.26 12.75 -11.73
C ALA A 246 -23.86 11.26 -11.69
N ALA A 247 -22.62 10.94 -11.97
CA ALA A 247 -22.13 9.56 -11.93
C ALA A 247 -22.03 8.97 -10.50
N ILE A 248 -21.98 9.79 -9.46
CA ILE A 248 -21.89 9.35 -8.07
C ILE A 248 -23.22 9.47 -7.30
N CYS A 249 -24.19 10.23 -7.81
CA CYS A 249 -25.53 10.37 -7.21
C CYS A 249 -26.47 9.31 -7.76
N SER A 250 -27.17 8.60 -6.88
CA SER A 250 -28.25 7.69 -7.29
C SER A 250 -29.56 8.47 -7.60
N GLU A 251 -30.50 7.82 -8.30
CA GLU A 251 -31.82 8.39 -8.58
C GLU A 251 -32.59 8.81 -7.32
N LYS A 252 -32.28 8.20 -6.18
CA LYS A 252 -32.88 8.49 -4.87
C LYS A 252 -32.17 9.59 -4.10
N GLU A 253 -31.07 10.11 -4.60
CA GLU A 253 -30.27 11.16 -3.98
C GLU A 253 -30.44 12.48 -4.68
N ILE A 254 -30.38 13.56 -3.92
CA ILE A 254 -30.42 14.94 -4.43
C ILE A 254 -29.09 15.60 -4.08
N ARG A 255 -28.45 16.21 -5.07
CA ARG A 255 -27.30 17.09 -4.83
C ARG A 255 -27.73 18.29 -3.97
N VAL A 256 -26.94 18.60 -2.98
CA VAL A 256 -27.12 19.80 -2.15
C VAL A 256 -26.28 20.92 -2.74
N GLU A 257 -26.88 22.09 -3.02
CA GLU A 257 -26.15 23.28 -3.44
C GLU A 257 -25.18 23.70 -2.34
N SER A 258 -23.90 23.52 -2.61
CA SER A 258 -22.80 23.77 -1.68
C SER A 258 -21.51 23.99 -2.44
N MET A 259 -20.47 24.50 -1.76
CA MET A 259 -19.11 24.54 -2.30
C MET A 259 -18.52 23.12 -2.48
N ALA A 260 -19.03 22.10 -1.75
CA ALA A 260 -18.63 20.72 -1.92
C ALA A 260 -19.52 20.03 -2.99
N PRO A 261 -19.01 19.79 -4.21
CA PRO A 261 -19.84 19.27 -5.32
C PRO A 261 -20.33 17.84 -5.08
N THR A 262 -19.67 17.11 -4.16
CA THR A 262 -20.03 15.74 -3.78
C THR A 262 -21.08 15.66 -2.66
N LEU A 263 -21.52 16.81 -2.11
CA LEU A 263 -22.51 16.85 -1.05
C LEU A 263 -23.89 16.48 -1.59
N ARG A 264 -24.49 15.47 -1.00
CA ARG A 264 -25.80 14.93 -1.40
C ARG A 264 -26.60 14.43 -0.20
N LYS A 265 -27.88 14.20 -0.40
CA LYS A 265 -28.79 13.62 0.60
C LYS A 265 -29.80 12.69 -0.05
N ILE A 266 -30.31 11.73 0.70
CA ILE A 266 -31.38 10.86 0.25
C ILE A 266 -32.69 11.69 0.18
N ALA A 267 -33.31 11.72 -1.01
CA ALA A 267 -34.49 12.54 -1.26
C ALA A 267 -35.74 11.99 -0.57
N VAL A 268 -35.95 10.67 -0.62
CA VAL A 268 -37.08 9.97 -0.04
C VAL A 268 -36.57 8.66 0.56
N PRO A 269 -36.52 8.52 1.88
CA PRO A 269 -36.17 7.27 2.51
C PRO A 269 -37.24 6.21 2.23
N ASP A 270 -36.81 4.98 1.89
CA ASP A 270 -37.71 3.88 1.54
C ASP A 270 -38.58 3.37 2.70
N THR A 271 -38.21 3.70 3.94
CA THR A 271 -38.94 3.28 5.16
C THR A 271 -38.88 4.36 6.24
N LEU A 272 -39.84 4.37 7.12
CA LEU A 272 -39.72 5.07 8.41
C LEU A 272 -38.56 4.44 9.16
N ALA A 273 -37.46 5.18 9.25
CA ALA A 273 -36.24 4.69 9.87
C ALA A 273 -36.47 4.34 11.34
N VAL A 274 -36.37 3.08 11.68
CA VAL A 274 -36.03 2.70 13.06
C VAL A 274 -34.53 2.90 13.18
N PRO A 275 -34.02 3.72 14.11
CA PRO A 275 -32.59 3.90 14.27
C PRO A 275 -31.92 2.55 14.50
N LYS A 276 -31.12 2.10 13.55
CA LYS A 276 -30.31 0.88 13.68
C LYS A 276 -28.98 1.23 14.30
N ASN A 277 -28.49 0.40 15.18
CA ASN A 277 -27.08 0.45 15.51
C ASN A 277 -26.24 0.10 14.30
N VAL A 278 -25.05 0.63 14.23
CA VAL A 278 -24.08 0.34 13.16
C VAL A 278 -22.76 -0.12 13.77
N VAL A 279 -22.30 -1.29 13.33
CA VAL A 279 -20.98 -1.83 13.70
C VAL A 279 -20.18 -2.04 12.42
N ILE A 280 -19.03 -1.39 12.32
CA ILE A 280 -18.09 -1.56 11.22
C ILE A 280 -16.85 -2.24 11.77
N VAL A 281 -16.56 -3.46 11.33
CA VAL A 281 -15.33 -4.18 11.66
C VAL A 281 -14.39 -4.04 10.48
N ILE A 282 -13.36 -3.24 10.66
CA ILE A 282 -12.26 -3.09 9.70
C ILE A 282 -11.22 -4.15 10.07
N SER A 283 -11.12 -5.19 9.22
CA SER A 283 -10.22 -6.32 9.48
C SER A 283 -8.84 -6.06 8.87
N GLU A 284 -7.82 -6.03 9.72
CA GLU A 284 -6.41 -5.82 9.35
C GLU A 284 -5.94 -6.85 8.33
N SER A 285 -5.44 -6.36 7.18
CA SER A 285 -4.79 -7.16 6.11
C SER A 285 -5.58 -8.41 5.66
N PHE A 286 -6.92 -8.37 5.72
CA PHE A 286 -7.77 -9.54 5.51
C PHE A 286 -8.10 -9.73 4.03
N SER A 287 -7.23 -10.43 3.28
CA SER A 287 -7.38 -10.70 1.84
C SER A 287 -8.47 -11.69 1.50
N ALA A 288 -9.00 -11.62 0.28
CA ALA A 288 -9.91 -12.62 -0.26
C ALA A 288 -9.22 -13.96 -0.58
N THR A 289 -7.91 -13.96 -0.85
CA THR A 289 -7.16 -15.15 -1.30
C THR A 289 -7.25 -16.35 -0.36
N PRO A 290 -7.11 -16.21 1.00
CA PRO A 290 -7.23 -17.36 1.89
C PRO A 290 -8.68 -17.79 2.19
N SER A 291 -9.69 -17.02 1.77
CA SER A 291 -11.10 -17.33 2.00
C SER A 291 -11.56 -18.50 1.11
N GLY A 292 -12.37 -19.40 1.65
CA GLY A 292 -12.93 -20.52 0.91
C GLY A 292 -14.00 -20.08 -0.11
N VAL A 293 -14.80 -19.06 0.23
CA VAL A 293 -15.88 -18.57 -0.65
C VAL A 293 -15.42 -17.59 -1.71
N LEU A 294 -14.27 -16.92 -1.52
CA LEU A 294 -13.73 -15.88 -2.41
C LEU A 294 -12.37 -16.23 -3.00
N GLY A 295 -11.57 -17.00 -2.30
CA GLY A 295 -10.20 -17.33 -2.65
C GLY A 295 -10.06 -18.54 -3.56
N GLN A 296 -8.82 -18.92 -3.79
CA GLN A 296 -8.43 -20.01 -4.67
C GLN A 296 -7.30 -20.87 -4.09
N MET A 297 -7.14 -20.84 -2.77
CA MET A 297 -6.22 -21.74 -2.08
C MET A 297 -6.83 -23.15 -1.98
N ASP A 298 -5.98 -24.16 -1.78
CA ASP A 298 -6.39 -25.57 -1.71
C ASP A 298 -7.41 -25.87 -0.60
N ARG A 299 -7.46 -25.01 0.41
CA ARG A 299 -8.42 -25.04 1.51
C ARG A 299 -8.79 -23.64 1.98
N SER A 300 -9.90 -23.54 2.69
CA SER A 300 -10.27 -22.31 3.38
C SER A 300 -9.42 -22.10 4.64
N TYR A 301 -8.99 -20.86 4.85
CA TYR A 301 -8.41 -20.35 6.09
C TYR A 301 -9.34 -19.36 6.81
N SER A 302 -10.60 -19.25 6.35
CA SER A 302 -11.67 -18.49 7.02
C SER A 302 -12.99 -19.27 7.07
N PRO A 303 -13.02 -20.47 7.70
CA PRO A 303 -14.20 -21.33 7.68
C PRO A 303 -15.42 -20.72 8.39
N TRP A 304 -15.22 -19.84 9.36
CA TRP A 304 -16.31 -19.16 10.05
C TRP A 304 -16.89 -18.02 9.20
N PHE A 305 -16.06 -17.24 8.53
CA PHE A 305 -16.51 -16.25 7.54
C PHE A 305 -17.30 -16.94 6.42
N ASP A 306 -16.78 -18.04 5.89
CA ASP A 306 -17.48 -18.82 4.85
C ASP A 306 -18.87 -19.25 5.30
N THR A 307 -19.03 -19.60 6.58
CA THR A 307 -20.32 -19.93 7.17
C THR A 307 -21.23 -18.70 7.32
N LEU A 308 -20.70 -17.61 7.88
CA LEU A 308 -21.43 -16.36 8.09
C LEU A 308 -21.90 -15.71 6.78
N CYS A 309 -21.22 -15.96 5.66
CA CYS A 309 -21.62 -15.49 4.34
C CYS A 309 -23.03 -15.97 3.92
N HIS A 310 -23.55 -17.01 4.55
CA HIS A 310 -24.92 -17.48 4.32
C HIS A 310 -25.97 -16.72 5.14
N GLU A 311 -25.56 -15.89 6.10
CA GLU A 311 -26.44 -15.13 6.99
C GLU A 311 -26.63 -13.66 6.54
N GLY A 312 -25.85 -13.18 5.57
CA GLY A 312 -25.87 -11.78 5.14
C GLY A 312 -25.57 -11.56 3.67
N VAL A 313 -25.29 -10.33 3.31
CA VAL A 313 -24.86 -9.93 1.97
C VAL A 313 -23.36 -10.13 1.84
N LEU A 314 -22.96 -11.10 1.03
CA LEU A 314 -21.55 -11.33 0.66
C LEU A 314 -21.20 -10.51 -0.59
N PHE A 315 -20.26 -9.59 -0.48
CA PHE A 315 -19.71 -8.86 -1.62
C PHE A 315 -18.57 -9.69 -2.22
N THR A 316 -18.78 -10.20 -3.43
CA THR A 316 -17.81 -11.13 -4.05
C THR A 316 -16.70 -10.43 -4.81
N ASN A 317 -16.89 -9.16 -5.19
CA ASN A 317 -15.97 -8.34 -5.96
C ASN A 317 -15.74 -6.99 -5.29
N CYS A 318 -15.36 -7.01 -4.00
CA CYS A 318 -15.00 -5.81 -3.26
C CYS A 318 -13.49 -5.57 -3.31
N PHE A 319 -13.10 -4.30 -3.54
CA PHE A 319 -11.70 -3.93 -3.67
C PHE A 319 -11.31 -2.82 -2.68
N SER A 320 -10.11 -2.96 -2.10
CA SER A 320 -9.51 -1.89 -1.31
C SER A 320 -8.99 -0.76 -2.20
N CYS A 321 -9.07 0.47 -1.71
CA CYS A 321 -8.63 1.66 -2.45
C CYS A 321 -7.11 1.90 -2.37
N GLY A 322 -6.43 1.18 -1.53
CA GLY A 322 -4.98 1.28 -1.37
C GLY A 322 -4.43 0.18 -0.48
N PRO A 323 -3.11 0.09 -0.38
CA PRO A 323 -2.43 -1.05 0.25
C PRO A 323 -2.07 -0.83 1.73
N ARG A 324 -2.71 0.09 2.45
CA ARG A 324 -2.38 0.42 3.85
C ARG A 324 -3.64 0.74 4.64
N THR A 325 -3.60 0.48 5.95
CA THR A 325 -4.67 0.75 6.92
C THR A 325 -5.21 2.18 6.82
N GLN A 326 -4.33 3.18 6.73
CA GLN A 326 -4.73 4.59 6.57
C GLN A 326 -5.57 4.84 5.30
N HIS A 327 -5.28 4.14 4.20
CA HIS A 327 -6.05 4.24 2.96
C HIS A 327 -7.45 3.64 3.13
N GLY A 328 -7.50 2.45 3.75
CA GLY A 328 -8.75 1.78 4.06
C GLY A 328 -9.63 2.60 5.01
N MET A 329 -9.04 3.18 6.07
CA MET A 329 -9.78 4.02 7.02
C MET A 329 -10.47 5.21 6.35
N VAL A 330 -9.75 5.97 5.51
CA VAL A 330 -10.36 7.10 4.78
C VAL A 330 -11.47 6.60 3.85
N SER A 331 -11.22 5.50 3.14
CA SER A 331 -12.18 4.99 2.16
C SER A 331 -13.45 4.43 2.84
N VAL A 332 -13.29 3.67 3.92
CA VAL A 332 -14.42 3.05 4.66
C VAL A 332 -15.20 4.07 5.49
N LEU A 333 -14.54 5.08 6.06
CA LEU A 333 -15.18 6.00 7.00
C LEU A 333 -15.64 7.31 6.36
N ALA A 334 -14.99 7.76 5.29
CA ALA A 334 -15.32 9.02 4.61
C ALA A 334 -15.81 8.84 3.16
N GLY A 335 -15.68 7.64 2.57
CA GLY A 335 -16.13 7.37 1.19
C GLY A 335 -15.29 8.06 0.12
N PHE A 336 -14.00 8.30 0.39
CA PHE A 336 -13.04 8.86 -0.56
C PHE A 336 -11.89 7.89 -0.83
N PRO A 337 -11.44 7.74 -2.09
CA PRO A 337 -10.37 6.84 -2.42
C PRO A 337 -9.01 7.38 -1.95
N SER A 338 -8.05 6.48 -1.77
CA SER A 338 -6.68 6.87 -1.50
C SER A 338 -6.07 7.68 -2.65
N VAL A 339 -5.12 8.53 -2.34
CA VAL A 339 -4.38 9.35 -3.30
C VAL A 339 -2.90 8.96 -3.31
N LEU A 340 -2.19 9.32 -4.39
CA LEU A 340 -0.74 9.08 -4.48
C LEU A 340 0.04 9.93 -3.46
N GLY A 341 1.21 9.43 -3.09
CA GLY A 341 2.09 10.07 -2.11
C GLY A 341 1.68 9.74 -0.68
N SER A 342 1.98 10.63 0.26
CA SER A 342 1.64 10.43 1.67
C SER A 342 0.15 10.23 1.87
N SER A 343 -0.22 9.40 2.83
CA SER A 343 -1.63 9.18 3.20
C SER A 343 -2.35 10.49 3.50
N LEU A 344 -3.62 10.56 3.15
CA LEU A 344 -4.46 11.75 3.41
C LEU A 344 -4.54 12.08 4.90
N ILE A 345 -4.55 11.09 5.78
CA ILE A 345 -4.58 11.27 7.25
C ILE A 345 -3.37 12.10 7.73
N ARG A 346 -2.21 11.91 7.12
CA ARG A 346 -0.94 12.53 7.52
C ARG A 346 -0.63 13.87 6.88
N ARG A 347 -1.45 14.31 5.96
CA ARG A 347 -1.19 15.56 5.27
C ARG A 347 -1.63 16.73 6.15
N ARG A 348 -0.69 17.52 6.61
CA ARG A 348 -0.95 18.77 7.38
C ARG A 348 -1.84 19.78 6.64
N GLU A 349 -1.94 19.62 5.32
CA GLU A 349 -2.73 20.48 4.43
C GLU A 349 -4.19 20.00 4.32
N VAL A 350 -4.49 18.77 4.80
CA VAL A 350 -5.82 18.19 4.72
C VAL A 350 -6.60 18.59 5.96
N ASN A 351 -7.69 19.29 5.73
CA ASN A 351 -8.68 19.60 6.78
C ASN A 351 -9.45 18.34 7.18
N ALA A 352 -10.24 18.44 8.22
CA ALA A 352 -11.11 17.36 8.68
C ALA A 352 -11.95 16.79 7.54
N PHE A 353 -11.91 15.45 7.36
CA PHE A 353 -12.88 14.77 6.52
C PHE A 353 -14.22 14.73 7.25
N TYR A 354 -15.29 14.87 6.48
CA TYR A 354 -16.61 14.49 6.97
C TYR A 354 -16.74 12.97 6.88
N THR A 355 -16.89 12.31 8.01
CA THR A 355 -17.00 10.85 8.07
C THR A 355 -18.44 10.40 8.37
N ILE A 356 -18.67 9.10 8.32
CA ILE A 356 -19.93 8.50 8.78
C ILE A 356 -20.21 8.83 10.26
N ALA A 357 -19.16 9.06 11.07
CA ALA A 357 -19.35 9.42 12.47
C ALA A 357 -19.91 10.85 12.62
N ASP A 358 -19.48 11.82 11.80
CA ASP A 358 -20.10 13.15 11.77
C ASP A 358 -21.59 13.06 11.41
N ALA A 359 -21.90 12.28 10.35
CA ALA A 359 -23.28 12.11 9.92
C ALA A 359 -24.18 11.54 11.02
N LEU A 360 -23.69 10.55 11.76
CA LEU A 360 -24.47 9.88 12.79
C LEU A 360 -24.45 10.61 14.14
N ASP A 361 -23.38 11.35 14.44
CA ASP A 361 -23.32 12.21 15.61
C ASP A 361 -24.38 13.33 15.56
N ASP A 362 -24.59 13.92 14.37
CA ASP A 362 -25.63 14.92 14.13
C ASP A 362 -27.06 14.34 14.38
N GLU A 363 -27.24 13.03 14.20
CA GLU A 363 -28.48 12.31 14.50
C GLU A 363 -28.55 11.80 15.97
N GLY A 364 -27.57 12.14 16.80
CA GLY A 364 -27.54 11.82 18.23
C GLY A 364 -27.04 10.42 18.56
N TYR A 365 -26.37 9.75 17.63
CA TYR A 365 -25.70 8.48 17.89
C TYR A 365 -24.51 8.67 18.82
N GLU A 366 -24.18 7.65 19.58
CA GLU A 366 -22.89 7.53 20.27
C GLU A 366 -21.86 6.97 19.32
N THR A 367 -20.81 7.75 19.00
CA THR A 367 -19.80 7.38 18.00
C THR A 367 -18.52 6.89 18.68
N ASN A 368 -18.20 5.61 18.47
CA ASN A 368 -17.11 4.92 19.13
C ASN A 368 -16.13 4.38 18.08
N PHE A 369 -14.82 4.55 18.33
CA PHE A 369 -13.75 3.85 17.65
C PHE A 369 -12.97 3.02 18.67
N ILE A 370 -12.72 1.75 18.37
CA ILE A 370 -12.06 0.80 19.27
C ILE A 370 -10.96 0.08 18.51
N HIS A 371 -9.74 0.13 19.04
CA HIS A 371 -8.56 -0.51 18.48
C HIS A 371 -7.71 -1.12 19.59
N GLY A 372 -7.26 -2.35 19.40
CA GLY A 372 -6.42 -3.03 20.40
C GLY A 372 -5.02 -2.44 20.54
N GLY A 373 -4.57 -1.62 19.60
CA GLY A 373 -3.25 -1.01 19.52
C GLY A 373 -3.21 0.47 19.93
N ASP A 374 -2.10 1.11 19.58
CA ASP A 374 -1.88 2.54 19.81
C ASP A 374 -2.65 3.37 18.77
N VAL A 375 -3.66 4.11 19.20
CA VAL A 375 -4.48 4.97 18.33
C VAL A 375 -3.77 6.23 17.84
N ASP A 376 -2.65 6.61 18.45
CA ASP A 376 -1.84 7.72 17.98
C ASP A 376 -0.85 7.29 16.89
N TYR A 377 -0.73 5.97 16.66
CA TYR A 377 0.04 5.44 15.53
C TYR A 377 -0.59 5.94 14.22
N ASP A 378 0.25 6.42 13.31
CA ASP A 378 -0.16 6.90 11.98
C ASP A 378 -1.14 8.09 11.98
N ASP A 379 -1.14 8.92 13.05
CA ASP A 379 -2.02 10.07 13.23
C ASP A 379 -3.54 9.72 13.20
N MET A 380 -3.89 8.45 13.51
CA MET A 380 -5.28 7.98 13.47
C MET A 380 -6.18 8.74 14.43
N SER A 381 -5.72 9.00 15.66
CA SER A 381 -6.53 9.69 16.68
C SER A 381 -6.96 11.09 16.25
N ASP A 382 -6.09 11.83 15.55
CA ASP A 382 -6.42 13.16 15.04
C ASP A 382 -7.46 13.10 13.92
N PHE A 383 -7.30 12.16 12.98
CA PHE A 383 -8.29 11.92 11.93
C PHE A 383 -9.66 11.57 12.50
N LEU A 384 -9.71 10.69 13.49
CA LEU A 384 -10.95 10.24 14.11
C LEU A 384 -11.64 11.36 14.91
N ARG A 385 -10.88 12.13 15.70
CA ARG A 385 -11.43 13.27 16.46
C ARG A 385 -12.01 14.35 15.55
N LEU A 386 -11.29 14.65 14.46
CA LEU A 386 -11.75 15.62 13.46
C LEU A 386 -12.93 15.10 12.64
N GLY A 387 -13.09 13.80 12.52
CA GLY A 387 -14.13 13.11 11.77
C GLY A 387 -15.31 12.65 12.63
N GLY A 388 -15.62 13.31 13.76
CA GLY A 388 -16.87 13.12 14.52
C GLY A 388 -16.92 11.97 15.52
N PHE A 389 -15.79 11.27 15.77
CA PHE A 389 -15.74 10.22 16.80
C PHE A 389 -15.61 10.83 18.20
N ARG A 390 -16.61 10.62 19.05
CA ARG A 390 -16.64 11.14 20.43
C ARG A 390 -15.81 10.32 21.38
N HIS A 391 -15.76 9.01 21.17
CA HIS A 391 -15.04 8.07 22.01
C HIS A 391 -14.04 7.28 21.16
N ILE A 392 -12.77 7.39 21.51
CA ILE A 392 -11.66 6.70 20.85
C ILE A 392 -10.96 5.90 21.93
N TYR A 393 -11.00 4.57 21.81
CA TYR A 393 -10.41 3.63 22.73
C TYR A 393 -9.21 2.94 22.08
N GLY A 394 -8.07 3.03 22.74
CA GLY A 394 -6.82 2.40 22.32
C GLY A 394 -6.26 1.50 23.40
N ILE A 395 -5.03 1.05 23.22
CA ILE A 395 -4.35 0.07 24.06
C ILE A 395 -4.37 0.42 25.57
N ASP A 396 -4.35 1.70 25.94
CA ASP A 396 -4.33 2.17 27.33
C ASP A 396 -5.70 2.01 28.04
N ASP A 397 -6.77 1.79 27.30
CA ASP A 397 -8.12 1.58 27.83
C ASP A 397 -8.35 0.14 28.28
N PHE A 398 -7.56 -0.82 27.77
CA PHE A 398 -7.66 -2.23 28.10
C PHE A 398 -6.96 -2.50 29.44
N LYS A 399 -7.73 -2.79 30.49
CA LYS A 399 -7.18 -3.04 31.84
C LYS A 399 -6.74 -4.48 32.04
N ASP A 400 -7.43 -5.42 31.38
CA ASP A 400 -7.18 -6.85 31.45
C ASP A 400 -7.15 -7.40 30.02
N TRP A 401 -6.20 -8.26 29.72
CA TRP A 401 -6.08 -8.95 28.44
C TRP A 401 -5.53 -10.36 28.61
N ARG A 402 -5.92 -11.27 27.73
CA ARG A 402 -5.42 -12.66 27.72
C ARG A 402 -4.12 -12.79 26.95
N PHE A 403 -3.97 -11.95 25.88
CA PHE A 403 -2.79 -11.93 25.03
C PHE A 403 -2.53 -10.53 24.49
N LYS A 404 -1.26 -10.17 24.46
CA LYS A 404 -0.77 -8.92 23.91
C LYS A 404 0.60 -9.15 23.28
N ASN A 405 0.80 -8.58 22.10
CA ASN A 405 2.10 -8.50 21.45
C ASN A 405 2.58 -7.04 21.34
N MET A 406 3.58 -6.78 20.50
CA MET A 406 4.14 -5.44 20.32
C MET A 406 3.15 -4.42 19.74
N TRP A 407 2.16 -4.86 19.00
CA TRP A 407 1.15 -4.00 18.38
C TRP A 407 -0.01 -3.68 19.32
N GLY A 408 -0.37 -4.59 20.20
CA GLY A 408 -1.45 -4.40 21.14
C GLY A 408 -2.09 -5.67 21.64
N VAL A 409 -3.33 -5.58 22.15
CA VAL A 409 -4.11 -6.72 22.61
C VAL A 409 -4.72 -7.50 21.45
N CYS A 410 -4.93 -8.79 21.62
CA CYS A 410 -5.49 -9.64 20.56
C CYS A 410 -6.94 -9.28 20.20
N ASP A 411 -7.38 -9.73 19.02
CA ASP A 411 -8.71 -9.40 18.50
C ASP A 411 -9.85 -9.87 19.41
N ASP A 412 -9.76 -11.06 20.03
CA ASP A 412 -10.77 -11.52 21.00
C ASP A 412 -10.93 -10.56 22.19
N ASP A 413 -9.82 -10.03 22.75
CA ASP A 413 -9.86 -9.10 23.87
C ASP A 413 -10.43 -7.74 23.45
N MET A 414 -10.10 -7.28 22.24
CA MET A 414 -10.66 -6.07 21.65
C MET A 414 -12.17 -6.23 21.39
N PHE A 415 -12.59 -7.35 20.85
CA PHE A 415 -14.02 -7.66 20.63
C PHE A 415 -14.79 -7.81 21.92
N ASP A 416 -14.21 -8.40 22.97
CA ASP A 416 -14.83 -8.49 24.30
C ASP A 416 -15.07 -7.11 24.90
N PHE A 417 -14.07 -6.23 24.82
CA PHE A 417 -14.21 -4.85 25.27
C PHE A 417 -15.30 -4.11 24.48
N ALA A 418 -15.32 -4.26 23.14
CA ALA A 418 -16.32 -3.65 22.29
C ALA A 418 -17.74 -4.14 22.64
N PHE A 419 -17.91 -5.46 22.84
CA PHE A 419 -19.18 -6.06 23.24
C PHE A 419 -19.72 -5.47 24.56
N GLU A 420 -18.89 -5.35 25.59
CA GLU A 420 -19.31 -4.78 26.87
C GLU A 420 -19.68 -3.28 26.76
N LYS A 421 -19.00 -2.52 25.87
CA LYS A 421 -19.38 -1.13 25.56
C LYS A 421 -20.75 -1.08 24.91
N MET A 422 -20.99 -1.87 23.86
CA MET A 422 -22.27 -1.89 23.14
C MET A 422 -23.44 -2.38 24.02
N LYS A 423 -23.19 -3.36 24.87
CA LYS A 423 -24.17 -3.88 25.83
C LYS A 423 -24.59 -2.84 26.87
N SER A 424 -23.70 -1.94 27.22
CA SER A 424 -23.93 -0.90 28.25
C SER A 424 -24.61 0.36 27.69
N THR A 425 -24.53 0.61 26.39
CA THR A 425 -25.10 1.83 25.79
C THR A 425 -26.63 1.73 25.64
N GLN A 426 -27.30 2.86 25.86
CA GLN A 426 -28.78 2.98 25.71
C GLN A 426 -29.16 3.80 24.48
N LYS A 427 -28.20 4.41 23.82
CA LYS A 427 -28.42 5.22 22.62
C LYS A 427 -28.16 4.39 21.37
N PRO A 428 -28.74 4.77 20.23
CA PRO A 428 -28.21 4.29 18.96
C PRO A 428 -26.71 4.58 18.88
N HIS A 429 -25.94 3.65 18.33
CA HIS A 429 -24.49 3.82 18.29
C HIS A 429 -23.90 3.44 16.94
N LEU A 430 -22.84 4.13 16.59
CA LEU A 430 -21.84 3.71 15.62
C LEU A 430 -20.63 3.18 16.39
N SER A 431 -20.24 1.95 16.14
CA SER A 431 -19.02 1.39 16.71
C SER A 431 -18.12 0.88 15.58
N VAL A 432 -16.98 1.51 15.41
CA VAL A 432 -15.96 1.12 14.44
C VAL A 432 -14.86 0.36 15.18
N LEU A 433 -14.58 -0.85 14.75
CA LEU A 433 -13.60 -1.74 15.35
C LEU A 433 -12.50 -2.01 14.34
N LEU A 434 -11.25 -1.64 14.66
CA LEU A 434 -10.09 -1.94 13.84
C LEU A 434 -9.31 -3.09 14.49
N THR A 435 -9.25 -4.25 13.83
CA THR A 435 -8.49 -5.41 14.31
C THR A 435 -6.99 -5.24 14.04
N MET A 436 -6.16 -6.15 14.56
CA MET A 436 -4.73 -6.07 14.39
C MET A 436 -3.99 -7.41 14.43
N SER A 437 -4.64 -8.51 14.79
CA SER A 437 -3.95 -9.79 14.99
C SER A 437 -3.31 -10.36 13.74
N ASN A 438 -3.80 -9.98 12.55
CA ASN A 438 -3.23 -10.41 11.27
C ASN A 438 -2.09 -9.48 10.80
N HIS A 439 -1.28 -9.00 11.72
CA HIS A 439 -0.10 -8.17 11.49
C HIS A 439 1.20 -8.92 11.82
N GLU A 440 2.28 -8.67 11.08
CA GLU A 440 3.61 -9.24 11.39
C GLU A 440 4.01 -8.90 12.84
N PRO A 441 4.52 -9.83 13.66
CA PRO A 441 5.06 -11.16 13.33
C PRO A 441 4.03 -12.30 13.31
N TYR A 442 2.73 -12.02 13.21
CA TYR A 442 1.63 -12.97 13.09
C TYR A 442 1.46 -13.89 14.31
N ASP A 443 1.68 -13.32 15.49
CA ASP A 443 1.53 -14.03 16.75
C ASP A 443 0.07 -14.37 17.02
N ILE A 444 -0.19 -15.62 17.40
CA ILE A 444 -1.50 -16.09 17.82
C ILE A 444 -1.53 -16.40 19.32
N PRO A 445 -2.66 -16.16 20.01
CA PRO A 445 -2.77 -16.46 21.43
C PRO A 445 -2.63 -17.95 21.74
N ALA A 446 -1.92 -18.31 22.82
CA ALA A 446 -1.75 -19.69 23.23
C ALA A 446 -3.09 -20.40 23.53
N PHE A 447 -4.07 -19.69 24.12
CA PHE A 447 -5.40 -20.26 24.38
C PHE A 447 -6.11 -20.70 23.10
N PHE A 448 -5.81 -20.02 21.96
CA PHE A 448 -6.37 -20.39 20.67
C PHE A 448 -5.64 -21.59 20.08
N SER A 449 -4.29 -21.58 20.06
CA SER A 449 -3.52 -22.71 19.53
C SER A 449 -3.66 -23.98 20.37
N ASP A 450 -3.94 -23.88 21.66
CA ASP A 450 -4.27 -25.03 22.52
C ASP A 450 -5.63 -25.65 22.13
N ALA A 451 -6.61 -24.83 21.75
CA ALA A 451 -7.93 -25.26 21.31
C ALA A 451 -7.94 -25.72 19.83
N HIS A 452 -7.07 -25.16 19.02
CA HIS A 452 -6.93 -25.37 17.57
C HIS A 452 -5.50 -25.74 17.20
N PRO A 453 -5.00 -26.94 17.60
CA PRO A 453 -3.60 -27.32 17.39
C PRO A 453 -3.18 -27.41 15.90
N GLU A 454 -4.14 -27.53 15.00
CA GLU A 454 -3.91 -27.51 13.54
C GLU A 454 -3.25 -26.21 13.06
N VAL A 455 -3.38 -25.09 13.80
CA VAL A 455 -2.76 -23.82 13.41
C VAL A 455 -1.24 -23.84 13.55
N LEU A 456 -0.71 -24.73 14.38
CA LEU A 456 0.74 -24.88 14.57
C LEU A 456 1.45 -25.51 13.35
N GLU A 457 0.67 -26.10 12.44
CA GLU A 457 1.16 -26.67 11.18
C GLU A 457 1.01 -25.69 10.01
N MET A 458 0.37 -24.53 10.24
CA MET A 458 0.18 -23.49 9.21
C MET A 458 1.37 -22.54 9.18
N GLU A 459 1.58 -21.91 8.02
CA GLU A 459 2.43 -20.72 7.94
C GLU A 459 1.91 -19.63 8.90
N PRO A 460 2.77 -18.90 9.62
CA PRO A 460 2.35 -17.94 10.64
C PRO A 460 1.30 -16.94 10.17
N MET A 461 1.44 -16.39 8.98
CA MET A 461 0.48 -15.47 8.37
C MET A 461 -0.90 -16.11 8.18
N LEU A 462 -0.95 -17.37 7.72
CA LEU A 462 -2.21 -18.11 7.55
C LEU A 462 -2.82 -18.53 8.88
N ALA A 463 -1.99 -18.82 9.89
CA ALA A 463 -2.44 -19.12 11.25
C ALA A 463 -3.10 -17.89 11.89
N SER A 464 -2.50 -16.70 11.73
CA SER A 464 -3.07 -15.44 12.25
C SER A 464 -4.35 -15.05 11.51
N TYR A 465 -4.41 -15.29 10.20
CA TYR A 465 -5.63 -15.09 9.41
C TYR A 465 -6.78 -15.99 9.89
N TYR A 466 -6.49 -17.27 10.15
CA TYR A 466 -7.43 -18.24 10.71
C TYR A 466 -7.91 -17.82 12.11
N TYR A 467 -7.00 -17.32 12.94
CA TYR A 467 -7.34 -16.78 14.26
C TYR A 467 -8.23 -15.52 14.16
N ALA A 468 -7.91 -14.57 13.29
CA ALA A 468 -8.71 -13.36 13.11
C ALA A 468 -10.14 -13.67 12.63
N ASP A 469 -10.31 -14.73 11.83
CA ASP A 469 -11.62 -15.21 11.42
C ASP A 469 -12.41 -15.81 12.60
N PHE A 470 -11.77 -16.64 13.41
CA PHE A 470 -12.35 -17.20 14.63
C PHE A 470 -12.78 -16.12 15.62
N ALA A 471 -11.91 -15.13 15.88
CA ALA A 471 -12.19 -14.05 16.81
C ALA A 471 -13.43 -13.23 16.38
N PHE A 472 -13.55 -12.93 15.09
CA PHE A 472 -14.75 -12.28 14.56
C PHE A 472 -16.00 -13.13 14.72
N ALA A 473 -15.96 -14.43 14.45
CA ALA A 473 -17.10 -15.30 14.60
C ALA A 473 -17.57 -15.38 16.07
N ASN A 474 -16.64 -15.48 17.00
CA ASN A 474 -16.95 -15.43 18.45
C ASN A 474 -17.63 -14.12 18.82
N PHE A 475 -17.16 -13.00 18.29
CA PHE A 475 -17.80 -11.70 18.49
C PHE A 475 -19.25 -11.72 17.98
N ILE A 476 -19.51 -12.23 16.77
CA ILE A 476 -20.88 -12.33 16.25
C ILE A 476 -21.76 -13.22 17.11
N GLU A 477 -21.28 -14.35 17.59
CA GLU A 477 -22.04 -15.22 18.51
C GLU A 477 -22.39 -14.51 19.82
N LYS A 478 -21.47 -13.68 20.35
CA LYS A 478 -21.78 -12.82 21.52
C LYS A 478 -22.81 -11.75 21.17
N MET A 479 -22.66 -11.07 20.02
CA MET A 479 -23.61 -10.06 19.56
C MET A 479 -25.02 -10.61 19.40
N LYS A 480 -25.20 -11.86 18.92
CA LYS A 480 -26.49 -12.56 18.83
C LYS A 480 -27.19 -12.70 20.18
N THR A 481 -26.48 -12.57 21.30
CA THR A 481 -27.10 -12.58 22.66
C THR A 481 -27.73 -11.25 23.08
N LEU A 482 -27.45 -10.18 22.36
CA LEU A 482 -28.01 -8.85 22.67
C LEU A 482 -29.46 -8.74 22.17
N PRO A 483 -30.35 -8.12 22.94
CA PRO A 483 -31.76 -7.96 22.54
C PRO A 483 -31.97 -7.14 21.26
N ASN A 484 -31.00 -6.29 20.92
CA ASN A 484 -31.03 -5.41 19.76
C ASN A 484 -30.17 -5.92 18.58
N TYR A 485 -29.74 -7.18 18.59
CA TYR A 485 -28.91 -7.75 17.53
C TYR A 485 -29.53 -7.58 16.15
N GLU A 486 -30.81 -7.96 15.99
CA GLU A 486 -31.54 -7.84 14.72
C GLU A 486 -31.70 -6.39 14.24
N ASN A 487 -31.57 -5.42 15.16
CA ASN A 487 -31.59 -3.99 14.87
C ASN A 487 -30.17 -3.39 14.82
N THR A 488 -29.16 -4.20 14.62
CA THR A 488 -27.76 -3.79 14.50
C THR A 488 -27.23 -4.20 13.14
N LEU A 489 -26.96 -3.24 12.26
CA LEU A 489 -26.29 -3.48 10.99
C LEU A 489 -24.81 -3.71 11.25
N ILE A 490 -24.28 -4.85 10.85
CA ILE A 490 -22.88 -5.21 11.08
C ILE A 490 -22.18 -5.39 9.72
N ILE A 491 -21.10 -4.66 9.51
CA ILE A 491 -20.29 -4.75 8.31
C ILE A 491 -18.88 -5.20 8.71
N ARG A 492 -18.40 -6.30 8.13
CA ARG A 492 -16.99 -6.69 8.15
C ARG A 492 -16.40 -6.36 6.79
N ILE A 493 -15.31 -5.59 6.77
CA ILE A 493 -14.56 -5.26 5.56
C ILE A 493 -13.08 -5.14 5.91
N ALA A 494 -12.17 -5.56 5.01
CA ALA A 494 -10.75 -5.36 5.26
C ALA A 494 -10.33 -3.91 4.98
N ASP A 495 -9.28 -3.45 5.67
CA ASP A 495 -8.61 -2.16 5.37
C ASP A 495 -7.82 -2.23 4.07
N HIS A 496 -7.08 -3.31 3.86
CA HIS A 496 -6.39 -3.68 2.63
C HIS A 496 -6.20 -5.20 2.57
N GLY A 497 -5.65 -5.68 1.48
CA GLY A 497 -5.22 -7.07 1.37
C GLY A 497 -3.73 -7.24 1.69
N GLU A 498 -3.30 -8.49 1.76
CA GLU A 498 -1.91 -8.90 1.99
C GLU A 498 -1.49 -9.95 0.95
N VAL A 499 -0.19 -10.16 0.78
CA VAL A 499 0.38 -11.10 -0.18
C VAL A 499 0.52 -12.48 0.47
N TYR A 500 -0.39 -13.39 0.17
CA TYR A 500 -0.35 -14.79 0.63
C TYR A 500 0.33 -15.74 -0.36
N SER A 501 0.47 -15.31 -1.61
CA SER A 501 1.13 -16.09 -2.66
C SER A 501 1.65 -15.17 -3.76
N ASN A 502 2.56 -15.67 -4.60
CA ASN A 502 3.01 -14.92 -5.78
C ASN A 502 1.86 -14.56 -6.75
N ALA A 503 0.74 -15.27 -6.69
CA ALA A 503 -0.45 -14.96 -7.48
C ALA A 503 -1.18 -13.70 -6.99
N ASP A 504 -0.92 -13.25 -5.76
CA ASP A 504 -1.53 -12.04 -5.18
C ASP A 504 -0.80 -10.76 -5.62
N LEU A 505 0.33 -10.90 -6.26
CA LEU A 505 1.03 -9.77 -6.86
C LEU A 505 0.16 -9.14 -7.95
N GLY A 506 -0.10 -7.85 -7.84
CA GLY A 506 -0.98 -7.12 -8.75
C GLY A 506 -2.35 -6.84 -8.14
N PHE A 507 -3.44 -7.15 -8.87
CA PHE A 507 -4.80 -6.73 -8.47
C PHE A 507 -5.44 -7.61 -7.41
N ARG A 508 -5.01 -8.87 -7.26
CA ARG A 508 -5.51 -9.77 -6.23
C ARG A 508 -5.20 -9.26 -4.81
N LEU A 509 -4.09 -8.54 -4.66
CA LEU A 509 -3.75 -7.85 -3.41
C LEU A 509 -4.87 -6.92 -2.93
N TYR A 510 -5.62 -6.32 -3.86
CA TYR A 510 -6.69 -5.38 -3.54
C TYR A 510 -8.07 -6.04 -3.42
N HIS A 511 -8.21 -7.31 -3.76
CA HIS A 511 -9.45 -8.05 -3.58
C HIS A 511 -9.61 -8.43 -2.10
N ILE A 512 -10.64 -7.87 -1.47
CA ILE A 512 -10.89 -7.99 -0.03
C ILE A 512 -12.26 -8.58 0.26
N PRO A 513 -12.41 -9.39 1.31
CA PRO A 513 -13.72 -9.82 1.79
C PRO A 513 -14.52 -8.67 2.35
N ALA A 514 -15.81 -8.65 2.03
CA ALA A 514 -16.79 -7.79 2.69
C ALA A 514 -18.10 -8.56 2.91
N LEU A 515 -18.67 -8.42 4.10
CA LEU A 515 -19.89 -9.08 4.53
C LEU A 515 -20.75 -8.09 5.32
N MET A 516 -22.05 -8.01 5.00
CA MET A 516 -23.01 -7.17 5.71
C MET A 516 -24.10 -8.06 6.31
N LEU A 517 -24.17 -8.12 7.64
CA LEU A 517 -25.19 -8.85 8.39
C LEU A 517 -26.34 -7.92 8.80
N ASN A 518 -27.54 -8.46 8.91
CA ASN A 518 -28.78 -7.77 9.27
C ASN A 518 -29.15 -6.62 8.31
N SER A 519 -28.71 -6.72 7.04
CA SER A 519 -29.16 -5.83 5.97
C SER A 519 -30.64 -6.06 5.65
N LYS A 520 -31.33 -5.02 5.25
CA LYS A 520 -32.72 -5.11 4.71
C LYS A 520 -32.81 -5.93 3.42
N GLU A 521 -31.70 -6.10 2.71
CA GLU A 521 -31.60 -6.91 1.49
C GLU A 521 -31.59 -8.42 1.80
N GLY A 522 -31.44 -8.80 3.09
CA GLY A 522 -31.37 -10.19 3.52
C GLY A 522 -30.06 -10.87 3.13
N SER A 523 -30.08 -12.22 3.07
CA SER A 523 -28.90 -13.01 2.66
C SER A 523 -28.84 -13.10 1.13
N MET A 524 -27.73 -12.61 0.55
CA MET A 524 -27.50 -12.68 -0.89
C MET A 524 -26.01 -12.57 -1.26
N ARG A 525 -25.69 -12.93 -2.49
CA ARG A 525 -24.39 -12.62 -3.10
C ARG A 525 -24.51 -11.36 -3.95
N PHE A 526 -23.66 -10.39 -3.70
CA PHE A 526 -23.52 -9.20 -4.51
C PHE A 526 -22.28 -9.34 -5.40
N ASP A 527 -22.51 -9.65 -6.68
CA ASP A 527 -21.42 -10.01 -7.61
C ASP A 527 -20.91 -8.83 -8.47
N LYS A 528 -21.49 -7.62 -8.31
CA LYS A 528 -20.98 -6.43 -9.00
C LYS A 528 -19.69 -5.94 -8.34
N VAL A 529 -18.81 -5.34 -9.15
CA VAL A 529 -17.60 -4.66 -8.65
C VAL A 529 -17.99 -3.49 -7.76
N CYS A 530 -17.41 -3.42 -6.58
CA CYS A 530 -17.54 -2.30 -5.64
C CYS A 530 -16.23 -2.11 -4.87
N SER A 531 -16.14 -1.07 -4.08
CA SER A 531 -14.96 -0.78 -3.29
C SER A 531 -15.29 -0.17 -1.93
N GLN A 532 -14.28 0.04 -1.13
CA GLN A 532 -14.43 0.60 0.23
C GLN A 532 -15.16 1.95 0.26
N ILE A 533 -15.05 2.77 -0.80
CA ILE A 533 -15.72 4.07 -0.84
C ILE A 533 -17.25 3.97 -0.88
N ASP A 534 -17.78 2.81 -1.28
CA ASP A 534 -19.21 2.57 -1.41
C ASP A 534 -19.88 2.21 -0.07
N ILE A 535 -19.09 1.99 0.98
CA ILE A 535 -19.58 1.53 2.29
C ILE A 535 -20.41 2.63 2.99
N VAL A 536 -19.90 3.87 3.02
CA VAL A 536 -20.62 5.00 3.68
C VAL A 536 -22.01 5.21 3.09
N PRO A 537 -22.16 5.46 1.77
CA PRO A 537 -23.48 5.70 1.20
C PRO A 537 -24.41 4.48 1.30
N THR A 538 -23.85 3.26 1.27
CA THR A 538 -24.64 2.03 1.44
C THR A 538 -25.17 1.91 2.86
N ILE A 539 -24.34 2.13 3.88
CA ILE A 539 -24.79 2.13 5.29
C ILE A 539 -25.84 3.20 5.54
N LEU A 540 -25.59 4.44 5.08
CA LEU A 540 -26.53 5.56 5.29
C LEU A 540 -27.88 5.28 4.63
N ALA A 541 -27.90 4.64 3.46
CA ALA A 541 -29.12 4.20 2.81
C ALA A 541 -29.82 3.05 3.56
N GLU A 542 -29.06 2.09 4.10
CA GLU A 542 -29.59 0.97 4.88
C GLU A 542 -30.31 1.42 6.15
N ILE A 543 -29.76 2.43 6.84
CA ILE A 543 -30.35 2.95 8.08
C ILE A 543 -31.36 4.09 7.85
N GLY A 544 -31.57 4.49 6.59
CA GLY A 544 -32.53 5.54 6.24
C GLY A 544 -32.10 6.95 6.66
N TYR A 545 -30.79 7.23 6.63
CA TYR A 545 -30.25 8.57 6.92
C TYR A 545 -30.74 9.59 5.88
N THR A 546 -31.19 10.76 6.34
CA THR A 546 -31.77 11.82 5.48
C THR A 546 -30.93 13.11 5.49
N GLY A 547 -29.90 13.19 6.29
CA GLY A 547 -28.98 14.31 6.32
C GLY A 547 -28.11 14.40 5.07
N ALA A 548 -27.40 15.50 4.92
CA ALA A 548 -26.46 15.68 3.82
C ALA A 548 -25.09 15.12 4.18
N TYR A 549 -24.43 14.48 3.21
CA TYR A 549 -23.09 13.93 3.38
C TYR A 549 -22.28 14.04 2.08
N PRO A 550 -20.99 14.38 2.14
CA PRO A 550 -20.10 14.35 0.99
C PRO A 550 -19.44 12.97 0.91
N CYS A 551 -19.45 12.33 -0.24
CA CYS A 551 -18.58 11.20 -0.55
C CYS A 551 -18.55 10.95 -2.06
N ILE A 552 -17.65 10.10 -2.52
CA ILE A 552 -17.48 9.74 -3.93
C ILE A 552 -18.12 8.38 -4.23
N GLY A 553 -18.20 7.49 -3.24
CA GLY A 553 -18.81 6.17 -3.37
C GLY A 553 -20.31 6.24 -3.65
N GLN A 554 -20.91 5.10 -3.98
CA GLN A 554 -22.33 4.97 -4.32
C GLN A 554 -23.02 3.95 -3.41
N ASN A 555 -24.33 4.09 -3.22
CA ASN A 555 -25.10 3.02 -2.62
C ASN A 555 -25.16 1.82 -3.58
N VAL A 556 -24.53 0.71 -3.21
CA VAL A 556 -24.42 -0.48 -4.08
C VAL A 556 -25.77 -1.15 -4.38
N PHE A 557 -26.77 -0.96 -3.52
CA PHE A 557 -28.12 -1.50 -3.70
C PHE A 557 -29.03 -0.58 -4.54
N SER A 558 -28.51 0.56 -5.00
CA SER A 558 -29.27 1.41 -5.90
C SER A 558 -29.43 0.72 -7.28
N PRO A 559 -30.62 0.79 -7.90
CA PRO A 559 -30.84 0.21 -9.23
C PRO A 559 -29.92 0.79 -10.30
N ASP A 560 -29.51 2.03 -10.15
CA ASP A 560 -28.61 2.79 -11.04
C ASP A 560 -27.13 2.74 -10.61
N PHE A 561 -26.79 1.87 -9.66
CA PHE A 561 -25.39 1.67 -9.23
C PHE A 561 -24.49 1.31 -10.41
N VAL A 562 -23.46 2.11 -10.61
CA VAL A 562 -22.43 1.90 -11.64
C VAL A 562 -21.23 1.19 -11.03
N PRO A 563 -21.00 -0.11 -11.37
CA PRO A 563 -19.91 -0.88 -10.78
C PRO A 563 -18.56 -0.34 -11.21
N PHE A 564 -17.76 0.12 -10.27
CA PHE A 564 -16.37 0.45 -10.50
C PHE A 564 -15.54 0.35 -9.22
N ALA A 565 -14.22 0.23 -9.36
CA ALA A 565 -13.28 0.38 -8.27
C ALA A 565 -12.06 1.17 -8.73
N ILE A 566 -11.53 2.01 -7.85
CA ILE A 566 -10.30 2.75 -8.08
C ILE A 566 -9.35 2.48 -6.94
N MET A 567 -8.12 2.16 -7.28
CA MET A 567 -7.10 1.84 -6.30
C MET A 567 -5.76 2.48 -6.63
N ASN A 568 -4.97 2.66 -5.60
CA ASN A 568 -3.63 3.21 -5.67
C ASN A 568 -2.61 2.13 -5.27
N SER A 569 -1.60 1.90 -6.07
CA SER A 569 -0.54 0.96 -5.74
C SER A 569 0.72 1.67 -5.20
N TYR A 570 1.58 0.92 -4.52
CA TYR A 570 2.88 1.40 -4.04
C TYR A 570 3.78 2.00 -5.13
N ASN A 571 3.58 1.62 -6.39
CA ASN A 571 4.42 2.01 -7.52
C ASN A 571 3.90 3.21 -8.30
N ASN A 572 3.10 4.09 -7.70
CA ASN A 572 2.46 5.21 -8.39
C ASN A 572 1.56 4.79 -9.57
N ARG A 573 1.05 3.56 -9.53
CA ARG A 573 0.06 3.09 -10.49
C ARG A 573 -1.33 3.41 -9.99
N ARG A 574 -2.16 3.87 -10.91
CA ARG A 574 -3.60 3.94 -10.75
C ARG A 574 -4.23 2.78 -11.46
N VAL A 575 -5.19 2.18 -10.80
CA VAL A 575 -5.95 1.09 -11.35
C VAL A 575 -7.41 1.43 -11.27
N TRP A 576 -8.08 1.26 -12.39
CA TRP A 576 -9.52 1.42 -12.53
C TRP A 576 -10.12 0.11 -13.01
N ILE A 577 -11.11 -0.39 -12.29
CA ILE A 577 -11.90 -1.55 -12.68
C ILE A 577 -13.29 -1.06 -13.06
N HIS A 578 -13.71 -1.37 -14.27
CA HIS A 578 -15.01 -0.99 -14.80
C HIS A 578 -15.45 -2.03 -15.85
N ASP A 579 -16.71 -2.51 -15.78
CA ASP A 579 -17.29 -3.48 -16.71
C ASP A 579 -16.43 -4.74 -16.97
N GLY A 580 -15.75 -5.25 -15.94
CA GLY A 580 -14.86 -6.41 -16.07
C GLY A 580 -13.53 -6.13 -16.79
N HIS A 581 -13.29 -4.87 -17.15
CA HIS A 581 -12.01 -4.38 -17.66
C HIS A 581 -11.23 -3.72 -16.51
N ILE A 582 -9.92 -3.88 -16.56
CA ILE A 582 -9.00 -3.23 -15.65
C ILE A 582 -8.07 -2.36 -16.47
N VAL A 583 -8.08 -1.08 -16.23
CA VAL A 583 -7.11 -0.13 -16.79
C VAL A 583 -6.10 0.21 -15.72
N SER A 584 -4.83 -0.03 -16.00
CA SER A 584 -3.72 0.35 -15.13
C SER A 584 -2.90 1.43 -15.80
N TRP A 585 -2.70 2.54 -15.12
CA TRP A 585 -1.87 3.65 -15.58
C TRP A 585 -0.68 3.85 -14.65
N ASP A 586 0.52 3.68 -15.19
CA ASP A 586 1.77 4.03 -14.52
C ASP A 586 2.08 5.50 -14.77
N MET A 587 1.85 6.32 -13.79
CA MET A 587 2.02 7.78 -13.90
C MET A 587 3.48 8.22 -14.00
N ALA A 588 4.43 7.37 -13.61
CA ALA A 588 5.85 7.69 -13.72
C ALA A 588 6.35 7.54 -15.16
N THR A 589 5.78 6.60 -15.90
CA THR A 589 6.15 6.29 -17.28
C THR A 589 5.12 6.78 -18.30
N ASP A 590 3.97 7.23 -17.84
CA ASP A 590 2.80 7.58 -18.65
C ASP A 590 2.30 6.40 -19.51
N GLN A 591 2.53 5.16 -19.05
CA GLN A 591 2.11 3.97 -19.75
C GLN A 591 0.81 3.43 -19.18
N SER A 592 -0.11 3.06 -20.05
CA SER A 592 -1.40 2.47 -19.69
C SER A 592 -1.51 1.06 -20.26
N TYR A 593 -2.12 0.18 -19.47
CA TYR A 593 -2.37 -1.21 -19.83
C TYR A 593 -3.83 -1.56 -19.56
N SER A 594 -4.41 -2.38 -20.43
CA SER A 594 -5.73 -2.94 -20.23
C SER A 594 -5.64 -4.44 -19.94
N TYR A 595 -6.44 -4.91 -19.00
CA TYR A 595 -6.55 -6.32 -18.63
C TYR A 595 -8.01 -6.70 -18.56
N ARG A 596 -8.31 -7.98 -18.73
CA ARG A 596 -9.62 -8.54 -18.43
C ARG A 596 -9.58 -9.25 -17.08
N MET A 597 -10.57 -8.98 -16.26
CA MET A 597 -10.82 -9.74 -15.04
C MET A 597 -11.48 -11.07 -15.41
N THR A 598 -10.85 -12.18 -15.10
CA THR A 598 -11.43 -13.52 -15.24
C THR A 598 -12.11 -13.93 -13.94
N LYS A 599 -12.92 -15.00 -13.96
CA LYS A 599 -13.53 -15.56 -12.75
C LYS A 599 -12.51 -15.98 -11.68
N ASP A 600 -11.29 -16.29 -12.12
CA ASP A 600 -10.19 -16.69 -11.24
C ASP A 600 -9.26 -15.52 -10.91
N TYR A 601 -9.66 -14.28 -11.20
CA TYR A 601 -8.84 -13.07 -11.03
C TYR A 601 -7.47 -13.16 -11.72
N LEU A 602 -7.31 -14.10 -12.66
CA LEU A 602 -6.15 -14.18 -13.53
C LEU A 602 -6.24 -13.05 -14.56
N LEU A 603 -5.21 -12.23 -14.59
CA LEU A 603 -5.16 -11.07 -15.46
C LEU A 603 -4.49 -11.45 -16.77
N TRP A 604 -5.21 -11.28 -17.85
CA TRP A 604 -4.63 -11.35 -19.19
C TRP A 604 -4.42 -9.92 -19.67
N LYS A 605 -3.17 -9.56 -19.97
CA LYS A 605 -2.91 -8.33 -20.71
C LYS A 605 -3.65 -8.45 -22.04
N THR A 606 -4.60 -7.55 -22.26
CA THR A 606 -5.22 -7.34 -23.55
C THR A 606 -4.41 -6.29 -24.31
N ASP A 607 -5.00 -5.61 -25.24
CA ASP A 607 -4.37 -4.51 -25.96
C ASP A 607 -4.15 -3.27 -25.05
N GLU A 608 -3.58 -2.22 -25.61
CA GLU A 608 -3.60 -0.91 -24.96
C GLU A 608 -5.05 -0.47 -24.70
N PRO A 609 -5.34 0.22 -23.58
CA PRO A 609 -6.67 0.75 -23.34
C PRO A 609 -7.08 1.68 -24.48
N SER A 610 -8.37 1.69 -24.80
CA SER A 610 -8.91 2.64 -25.77
C SER A 610 -8.69 4.08 -25.29
N GLU A 611 -8.60 5.02 -26.22
CA GLU A 611 -8.45 6.43 -25.88
C GLU A 611 -9.61 6.95 -25.02
N SER A 612 -10.83 6.42 -25.21
CA SER A 612 -12.00 6.75 -24.37
C SER A 612 -11.85 6.27 -22.93
N GLU A 613 -11.31 5.07 -22.69
CA GLU A 613 -11.06 4.56 -21.36
C GLU A 613 -9.97 5.37 -20.63
N LYS A 614 -8.89 5.71 -21.34
CA LYS A 614 -7.83 6.58 -20.80
C LYS A 614 -8.38 7.96 -20.42
N GLN A 615 -9.14 8.58 -21.31
CA GLN A 615 -9.75 9.89 -21.07
C GLN A 615 -10.73 9.86 -19.90
N ALA A 616 -11.56 8.82 -19.80
CA ALA A 616 -12.51 8.67 -18.69
C ALA A 616 -11.76 8.56 -17.34
N MET A 617 -10.71 7.73 -17.28
CA MET A 617 -9.89 7.60 -16.08
C MET A 617 -9.15 8.89 -15.73
N GLN A 618 -8.54 9.56 -16.72
CA GLN A 618 -7.85 10.83 -16.52
C GLN A 618 -8.78 11.93 -16.05
N SER A 619 -9.97 12.04 -16.66
CA SER A 619 -11.00 13.01 -16.26
C SER A 619 -11.45 12.77 -14.82
N TYR A 620 -11.69 11.52 -14.43
CA TYR A 620 -12.06 11.19 -13.06
C TYR A 620 -10.93 11.49 -12.06
N LEU A 621 -9.68 11.20 -12.40
CA LEU A 621 -8.53 11.54 -11.57
C LEU A 621 -8.32 13.05 -11.43
N SER A 622 -8.58 13.81 -12.50
CA SER A 622 -8.56 15.29 -12.48
C SER A 622 -9.64 15.84 -11.54
N PHE A 623 -10.85 15.26 -11.60
CA PHE A 623 -11.94 15.58 -10.68
C PHE A 623 -11.57 15.29 -9.21
N LEU A 624 -11.01 14.12 -8.91
CA LEU A 624 -10.51 13.81 -7.57
C LEU A 624 -9.44 14.78 -7.10
N SER A 625 -8.48 15.08 -7.98
CA SER A 625 -7.41 16.04 -7.70
C SER A 625 -7.97 17.43 -7.35
N TYR A 626 -8.95 17.89 -8.11
CA TYR A 626 -9.65 19.14 -7.85
C TYR A 626 -10.33 19.13 -6.48
N ILE A 627 -11.10 18.06 -6.15
CA ILE A 627 -11.78 17.91 -4.86
C ILE A 627 -10.79 18.04 -3.69
N PHE A 628 -9.69 17.29 -3.76
CA PHE A 628 -8.68 17.32 -2.69
C PHE A 628 -7.93 18.64 -2.58
N HIS A 629 -7.59 19.28 -3.71
CA HIS A 629 -6.90 20.58 -3.73
C HIS A 629 -7.73 21.72 -3.17
N LYS A 630 -9.01 21.68 -3.47
CA LYS A 630 -9.95 22.73 -3.02
C LYS A 630 -10.51 22.42 -1.63
N GLY A 631 -10.14 21.27 -1.02
CA GLY A 631 -10.69 20.86 0.28
C GLY A 631 -12.19 20.59 0.24
N LEU A 632 -12.73 20.08 -0.87
CA LEU A 632 -14.17 19.91 -1.10
C LEU A 632 -14.71 18.54 -0.64
N TYR A 633 -14.05 17.94 0.35
CA TYR A 633 -14.36 16.64 0.93
C TYR A 633 -14.99 16.74 2.34
N TYR A 634 -15.37 17.94 2.76
CA TYR A 634 -16.08 18.19 4.02
C TYR A 634 -17.47 18.78 3.76
N ALA A 635 -18.38 18.61 4.72
CA ALA A 635 -19.61 19.37 4.73
C ALA A 635 -19.33 20.73 5.39
N PRO A 636 -19.68 21.88 4.77
CA PRO A 636 -19.58 23.15 5.46
C PRO A 636 -20.51 23.10 6.70
N ASN A 637 -19.97 23.48 7.85
CA ASN A 637 -20.78 23.68 9.05
C ASN A 637 -21.93 24.65 8.70
N ASN A 638 -23.16 24.22 8.90
CA ASN A 638 -24.37 25.04 8.77
C ASN A 638 -24.37 26.20 9.78
#